data_45eed8fc0912de2389805259025b11e1
#
_entry.id   45eed8fc0912de2389805259025b11e1
#
_cell.length_a   1.000
_cell.length_b   1.000
_cell.length_c   1.000
_cell.angle_alpha   90.00
_cell.angle_beta   90.00
_cell.angle_gamma   90.00
#
_symmetry.space_group_name_H-M   'P 1'
#
loop_
_entity.id
_entity.type
_entity.pdbx_description
1 polymer ?
#
loop_
_entity_poly.entity_id
_entity_poly.type
_entity_poly.pdbx_seq_one_letter_code
_entity_poly.pdbx_strand_id
1 'polypeptide(L)'
;MNRLKDASSPYLLQHRDNPVHWWEWGPEALAEAKRQGKPILISIGYAACHWCHVMAHESFEDAGVAEVMNELYVNIKVDREERPDVDHVYMSALHLLGEPGGWPLTMFLTPEGEPFWGGTYFPKEPRFGRPGFVQVLREINRLYHAEPERVSKNRDAIKQHLAKVEVGDGGVLVLADLDRMGLRLTELIDTEHGGLQGAPKFPNPPILEYLLRYAGRSNDGAARHRFLLTLERMALGGIQDHLGGGFARYSVDERWLVPHFEKMLYDNAQLLELYALGFAETGRPLFRQAAEGIVTWLEREMVTPEGAFASSLDADSEGEEGRFYVWSLPEIRETLSEEDAAFFAKVYDITEAGNFEGHNIPNRLISGEAPPAVEERIAAMRTKLLERREARVRPGLDDKVLADWNGLMIGALVRAAPLFDRPDWVVLAQRAYRFVAESMSRSGQLGHSWRGGSLIFPGFALDHAAMMRAALALFEVTSEASYLRDAQTWRDVLLNEFMMEETGCLAMTAQGADPLVVRPQPTYDEAVPNANGVFAEALVRLAQITEAADDIERARDVLSRLVSMARASPLGHTSILNALDLHLRGLSIVVTGNNAEALHETALQIPYPDRSVRLLREGEALDDNHPAKALTASGADAQALVCAGQRCSLPVKDTEGLKAQIRKMLAPQSGSPA
;
A
#
# COMPACT_ATOMS: atom_id res chain seq x y z
N MET A 1 -33.69 12.93 5.73
CA MET A 1 -33.85 11.54 5.23
C MET A 1 -32.46 11.05 4.84
N ASN A 2 -32.10 9.82 5.22
CA ASN A 2 -30.84 9.19 4.86
C ASN A 2 -30.78 8.94 3.33
N ARG A 3 -29.65 9.26 2.69
CA ARG A 3 -29.48 9.20 1.22
C ARG A 3 -28.50 8.14 0.76
N LEU A 4 -27.95 7.33 1.68
CA LEU A 4 -26.92 6.35 1.37
C LEU A 4 -27.43 5.05 0.74
N LYS A 5 -28.73 4.87 0.56
CA LYS A 5 -29.32 3.62 0.04
C LYS A 5 -28.92 3.29 -1.39
N ASP A 6 -28.55 4.31 -2.18
CA ASP A 6 -28.17 4.19 -3.58
C ASP A 6 -26.64 4.40 -3.78
N ALA A 7 -25.86 4.44 -2.69
CA ALA A 7 -24.41 4.59 -2.75
C ALA A 7 -23.73 3.37 -3.39
N SER A 8 -22.59 3.58 -4.04
CA SER A 8 -21.77 2.49 -4.60
C SER A 8 -20.92 1.81 -3.53
N SER A 9 -20.42 2.57 -2.56
CA SER A 9 -19.53 2.11 -1.50
C SER A 9 -20.19 1.09 -0.57
N PRO A 10 -19.58 -0.10 -0.34
CA PRO A 10 -20.02 -1.02 0.72
C PRO A 10 -20.06 -0.38 2.09
N TYR A 11 -19.09 0.46 2.42
CA TYR A 11 -19.07 1.19 3.69
C TYR A 11 -20.26 2.14 3.87
N LEU A 12 -20.59 2.91 2.84
CA LEU A 12 -21.76 3.80 2.91
C LEU A 12 -23.06 3.01 3.01
N LEU A 13 -23.16 1.87 2.31
CA LEU A 13 -24.30 0.98 2.37
C LEU A 13 -24.49 0.34 3.76
N GLN A 14 -23.44 0.14 4.56
CA GLN A 14 -23.56 -0.30 5.97
C GLN A 14 -24.36 0.71 6.81
N HIS A 15 -24.36 1.99 6.42
CA HIS A 15 -25.05 3.06 7.12
C HIS A 15 -26.39 3.46 6.51
N ARG A 16 -26.87 2.79 5.48
CA ARG A 16 -28.10 3.14 4.73
C ARG A 16 -29.37 3.13 5.56
N ASP A 17 -29.42 2.28 6.59
CA ASP A 17 -30.60 2.10 7.46
C ASP A 17 -30.49 2.88 8.78
N ASN A 18 -29.41 3.65 8.98
CA ASN A 18 -29.27 4.49 10.17
C ASN A 18 -30.38 5.56 10.22
N PRO A 19 -30.89 5.91 11.43
CA PRO A 19 -31.81 7.02 11.64
C PRO A 19 -31.18 8.40 11.37
N VAL A 20 -29.86 8.50 11.23
CA VAL A 20 -29.15 9.71 10.86
C VAL A 20 -29.44 10.07 9.39
N HIS A 21 -29.67 11.34 9.12
CA HIS A 21 -29.90 11.87 7.77
C HIS A 21 -28.56 12.06 7.03
N TRP A 22 -27.90 10.97 6.69
CA TRP A 22 -26.62 10.97 6.00
C TRP A 22 -26.72 11.49 4.57
N TRP A 23 -25.71 12.24 4.18
CA TRP A 23 -25.37 12.65 2.82
C TRP A 23 -24.04 12.04 2.42
N GLU A 24 -23.83 11.83 1.14
CA GLU A 24 -22.49 11.66 0.58
C GLU A 24 -21.77 13.00 0.50
N TRP A 25 -20.43 12.99 0.45
CA TRP A 25 -19.65 14.19 0.19
C TRP A 25 -19.91 14.71 -1.22
N GLY A 26 -20.27 15.96 -1.34
CA GLY A 26 -20.50 16.60 -2.64
C GLY A 26 -21.14 17.97 -2.53
N PRO A 27 -21.29 18.67 -3.68
CA PRO A 27 -21.83 20.03 -3.73
C PRO A 27 -23.25 20.15 -3.18
N GLU A 28 -24.06 19.09 -3.29
CA GLU A 28 -25.44 19.09 -2.78
C GLU A 28 -25.49 19.13 -1.24
N ALA A 29 -24.61 18.40 -0.57
CA ALA A 29 -24.51 18.41 0.90
C ALA A 29 -24.06 19.77 1.41
N LEU A 30 -23.07 20.38 0.76
CA LEU A 30 -22.58 21.73 1.08
C LEU A 30 -23.67 22.80 0.84
N ALA A 31 -24.40 22.70 -0.26
CA ALA A 31 -25.51 23.59 -0.56
C ALA A 31 -26.64 23.47 0.47
N GLU A 32 -26.93 22.26 0.95
CA GLU A 32 -27.93 22.03 2.00
C GLU A 32 -27.49 22.63 3.34
N ALA A 33 -26.21 22.51 3.70
CA ALA A 33 -25.66 23.14 4.91
C ALA A 33 -25.82 24.66 4.86
N LYS A 34 -25.49 25.27 3.74
CA LYS A 34 -25.69 26.71 3.49
C LYS A 34 -27.16 27.10 3.59
N ARG A 35 -28.04 26.35 2.97
CA ARG A 35 -29.49 26.60 2.96
C ARG A 35 -30.10 26.57 4.38
N GLN A 36 -29.62 25.62 5.21
CA GLN A 36 -30.08 25.48 6.59
C GLN A 36 -29.36 26.40 7.58
N GLY A 37 -28.23 26.99 7.21
CA GLY A 37 -27.35 27.75 8.11
C GLY A 37 -26.75 26.90 9.22
N LYS A 38 -26.58 25.58 8.97
CA LYS A 38 -26.06 24.62 9.94
C LYS A 38 -24.59 24.27 9.65
N PRO A 39 -23.77 24.05 10.70
CA PRO A 39 -22.47 23.43 10.51
C PRO A 39 -22.61 22.00 9.99
N ILE A 40 -21.54 21.48 9.42
CA ILE A 40 -21.45 20.11 8.92
C ILE A 40 -20.77 19.23 9.96
N LEU A 41 -21.34 18.05 10.20
CA LEU A 41 -20.66 16.92 10.84
C LEU A 41 -20.25 15.93 9.77
N ILE A 42 -18.95 15.75 9.57
CA ILE A 42 -18.42 14.72 8.65
C ILE A 42 -17.85 13.55 9.45
N SER A 43 -18.24 12.34 9.08
CA SER A 43 -17.70 11.09 9.61
C SER A 43 -17.06 10.29 8.49
N ILE A 44 -15.77 10.03 8.61
CA ILE A 44 -14.94 9.35 7.60
C ILE A 44 -14.46 8.02 8.17
N GLY A 45 -14.51 6.97 7.38
CA GLY A 45 -14.06 5.63 7.74
C GLY A 45 -13.96 4.73 6.51
N TYR A 46 -13.95 3.42 6.70
CA TYR A 46 -13.90 2.41 5.64
C TYR A 46 -14.56 1.11 6.10
N ALA A 47 -14.86 0.20 5.18
CA ALA A 47 -15.71 -0.96 5.43
C ALA A 47 -15.13 -1.94 6.45
N ALA A 48 -13.82 -2.17 6.43
CA ALA A 48 -13.14 -3.12 7.32
C ALA A 48 -12.78 -2.56 8.71
N CYS A 49 -13.18 -1.32 9.02
CA CYS A 49 -12.77 -0.58 10.21
C CYS A 49 -13.59 -0.98 11.45
N HIS A 50 -13.03 -1.78 12.35
CA HIS A 50 -13.68 -2.19 13.61
C HIS A 50 -14.23 -1.02 14.44
N TRP A 51 -13.42 0.01 14.74
CA TRP A 51 -13.88 1.15 15.53
C TRP A 51 -14.95 1.99 14.84
N CYS A 52 -15.04 1.92 13.48
CA CYS A 52 -16.14 2.53 12.74
C CYS A 52 -17.44 1.77 12.99
N HIS A 53 -17.40 0.43 13.06
CA HIS A 53 -18.55 -0.41 13.43
C HIS A 53 -18.99 -0.15 14.88
N VAL A 54 -18.03 -0.07 15.82
CA VAL A 54 -18.34 0.25 17.23
C VAL A 54 -19.08 1.58 17.33
N MET A 55 -18.58 2.64 16.66
CA MET A 55 -19.25 3.95 16.70
C MET A 55 -20.63 3.93 16.01
N ALA A 56 -20.80 3.14 14.96
CA ALA A 56 -22.08 2.97 14.28
C ALA A 56 -23.13 2.34 15.22
N HIS A 57 -22.80 1.23 15.84
CA HIS A 57 -23.72 0.52 16.75
C HIS A 57 -24.04 1.32 18.01
N GLU A 58 -23.05 1.98 18.59
CA GLU A 58 -23.25 2.77 19.81
C GLU A 58 -24.03 4.07 19.57
N SER A 59 -23.78 4.75 18.43
CA SER A 59 -24.23 6.13 18.22
C SER A 59 -25.11 6.31 16.98
N PHE A 60 -24.71 5.83 15.81
CA PHE A 60 -25.41 6.15 14.55
C PHE A 60 -26.72 5.38 14.37
N GLU A 61 -26.86 4.22 15.03
CA GLU A 61 -28.07 3.40 15.03
C GLU A 61 -29.03 3.81 16.16
N ASP A 62 -28.58 4.64 17.12
CA ASP A 62 -29.40 5.13 18.22
C ASP A 62 -30.29 6.30 17.81
N ALA A 63 -31.60 6.17 17.93
CA ALA A 63 -32.56 7.18 17.52
C ALA A 63 -32.39 8.52 18.26
N GLY A 64 -32.02 8.48 19.57
CA GLY A 64 -31.82 9.68 20.37
C GLY A 64 -30.57 10.47 19.96
N VAL A 65 -29.48 9.78 19.67
CA VAL A 65 -28.26 10.39 19.12
C VAL A 65 -28.53 10.97 17.73
N ALA A 66 -29.22 10.20 16.87
CA ALA A 66 -29.58 10.62 15.53
C ALA A 66 -30.48 11.86 15.50
N GLU A 67 -31.41 11.98 16.44
CA GLU A 67 -32.26 13.18 16.58
C GLU A 67 -31.40 14.43 16.81
N VAL A 68 -30.43 14.36 17.72
CA VAL A 68 -29.50 15.48 18.01
C VAL A 68 -28.63 15.79 16.79
N MET A 69 -28.09 14.76 16.11
CA MET A 69 -27.30 14.95 14.91
C MET A 69 -28.09 15.65 13.80
N ASN A 70 -29.31 15.19 13.54
CA ASN A 70 -30.19 15.72 12.50
C ASN A 70 -30.70 17.14 12.81
N GLU A 71 -30.93 17.43 14.10
CA GLU A 71 -31.33 18.77 14.53
C GLU A 71 -30.21 19.79 14.33
N LEU A 72 -28.97 19.46 14.73
CA LEU A 72 -27.89 20.41 14.88
C LEU A 72 -26.99 20.53 13.65
N TYR A 73 -26.91 19.49 12.81
CA TYR A 73 -25.93 19.40 11.72
C TYR A 73 -26.54 18.96 10.40
N VAL A 74 -25.81 19.24 9.30
CA VAL A 74 -25.89 18.46 8.08
C VAL A 74 -24.84 17.36 8.19
N ASN A 75 -25.27 16.09 8.17
CA ASN A 75 -24.42 14.95 8.45
C ASN A 75 -23.89 14.33 7.14
N ILE A 76 -22.57 14.27 6.96
CA ILE A 76 -21.92 13.70 5.79
C ILE A 76 -21.17 12.45 6.19
N LYS A 77 -21.35 11.36 5.42
CA LYS A 77 -20.60 10.10 5.57
C LYS A 77 -19.66 9.94 4.39
N VAL A 78 -18.40 9.58 4.66
CA VAL A 78 -17.37 9.43 3.63
C VAL A 78 -16.67 8.09 3.77
N ASP A 79 -16.57 7.38 2.66
CA ASP A 79 -15.63 6.26 2.51
C ASP A 79 -14.27 6.82 2.12
N ARG A 80 -13.27 6.68 3.00
CA ARG A 80 -11.90 7.15 2.75
C ARG A 80 -11.24 6.46 1.57
N GLU A 81 -11.69 5.26 1.24
CA GLU A 81 -11.14 4.47 0.15
C GLU A 81 -11.68 4.94 -1.21
N GLU A 82 -12.89 5.53 -1.25
CA GLU A 82 -13.43 6.16 -2.45
C GLU A 82 -13.06 7.65 -2.57
N ARG A 83 -12.85 8.32 -1.42
CA ARG A 83 -12.50 9.74 -1.35
C ARG A 83 -11.25 9.97 -0.46
N PRO A 84 -10.10 9.41 -0.88
CA PRO A 84 -8.85 9.59 -0.14
C PRO A 84 -8.40 11.05 -0.07
N ASP A 85 -8.81 11.89 -1.02
CA ASP A 85 -8.58 13.33 -1.04
C ASP A 85 -9.27 14.06 0.12
N VAL A 86 -10.53 13.69 0.39
CA VAL A 86 -11.32 14.22 1.51
C VAL A 86 -10.73 13.76 2.84
N ASP A 87 -10.42 12.47 2.95
CA ASP A 87 -9.78 11.89 4.14
C ASP A 87 -8.46 12.60 4.47
N HIS A 88 -7.58 12.74 3.48
CA HIS A 88 -6.27 13.39 3.65
C HIS A 88 -6.38 14.84 4.16
N VAL A 89 -7.28 15.64 3.59
CA VAL A 89 -7.46 17.04 4.01
C VAL A 89 -7.94 17.12 5.45
N TYR A 90 -8.92 16.32 5.84
CA TYR A 90 -9.49 16.40 7.19
C TYR A 90 -8.65 15.68 8.25
N MET A 91 -7.92 14.62 7.89
CA MET A 91 -6.93 14.01 8.77
C MET A 91 -5.77 14.98 9.04
N SER A 92 -5.29 15.69 8.03
CA SER A 92 -4.27 16.72 8.19
C SER A 92 -4.78 17.88 9.07
N ALA A 93 -6.04 18.27 8.92
CA ALA A 93 -6.67 19.28 9.79
C ALA A 93 -6.75 18.79 11.25
N LEU A 94 -7.04 17.50 11.49
CA LEU A 94 -7.05 16.92 12.83
C LEU A 94 -5.66 16.95 13.48
N HIS A 95 -4.62 16.59 12.74
CA HIS A 95 -3.23 16.66 13.22
C HIS A 95 -2.82 18.10 13.58
N LEU A 96 -3.27 19.11 12.82
CA LEU A 96 -3.04 20.53 13.14
C LEU A 96 -3.75 20.98 14.43
N LEU A 97 -4.82 20.29 14.84
CA LEU A 97 -5.48 20.49 16.13
C LEU A 97 -4.72 19.83 17.31
N GLY A 98 -3.65 19.09 17.02
CA GLY A 98 -2.82 18.39 18.02
C GLY A 98 -3.38 17.03 18.44
N GLU A 99 -4.38 16.52 17.73
CA GLU A 99 -4.96 15.20 18.00
C GLU A 99 -4.25 14.09 17.21
N PRO A 100 -4.09 12.88 17.77
CA PRO A 100 -3.62 11.74 17.02
C PRO A 100 -4.63 11.36 15.94
N GLY A 101 -4.12 10.97 14.75
CA GLY A 101 -4.94 10.48 13.67
C GLY A 101 -5.56 9.10 13.96
N GLY A 102 -6.54 8.72 13.13
CA GLY A 102 -7.21 7.41 13.18
C GLY A 102 -8.65 7.46 12.70
N TRP A 103 -9.21 6.29 12.45
CA TRP A 103 -10.61 6.12 12.07
C TRP A 103 -11.40 5.41 13.16
N PRO A 104 -12.70 5.78 13.31
CA PRO A 104 -13.44 6.80 12.53
C PRO A 104 -12.87 8.20 12.77
N LEU A 105 -12.78 9.00 11.71
CA LEU A 105 -12.45 10.42 11.80
C LEU A 105 -13.75 11.24 11.84
N THR A 106 -13.90 12.06 12.87
CA THR A 106 -15.07 12.92 13.06
C THR A 106 -14.63 14.39 13.02
N MET A 107 -15.10 15.15 12.04
CA MET A 107 -14.77 16.57 11.91
C MET A 107 -16.00 17.45 11.85
N PHE A 108 -15.85 18.68 12.32
CA PHE A 108 -16.89 19.72 12.29
C PHE A 108 -16.44 20.84 11.37
N LEU A 109 -17.30 21.14 10.40
CA LEU A 109 -16.97 22.06 9.29
C LEU A 109 -17.99 23.19 9.23
N THR A 110 -17.57 24.34 8.66
CA THR A 110 -18.49 25.36 8.21
C THR A 110 -19.32 24.86 7.01
N PRO A 111 -20.41 25.54 6.61
CA PRO A 111 -21.16 25.19 5.40
C PRO A 111 -20.34 25.24 4.11
N GLU A 112 -19.18 25.88 4.14
CA GLU A 112 -18.22 25.92 3.03
C GLU A 112 -17.28 24.71 3.01
N GLY A 113 -17.38 23.80 3.99
CA GLY A 113 -16.52 22.62 4.12
C GLY A 113 -15.19 22.91 4.85
N GLU A 114 -15.03 24.09 5.47
CA GLU A 114 -13.80 24.48 6.15
C GLU A 114 -13.77 23.94 7.59
N PRO A 115 -12.74 23.13 7.98
CA PRO A 115 -12.69 22.49 9.29
C PRO A 115 -12.35 23.48 10.41
N PHE A 116 -12.99 23.34 11.58
CA PHE A 116 -12.70 24.17 12.74
C PHE A 116 -12.49 23.38 14.04
N TRP A 117 -12.93 22.11 14.11
CA TRP A 117 -12.72 21.19 15.24
C TRP A 117 -12.91 19.73 14.81
N GLY A 118 -12.36 18.78 15.58
CA GLY A 118 -12.52 17.36 15.29
C GLY A 118 -11.94 16.44 16.36
N GLY A 119 -12.06 15.15 16.10
CA GLY A 119 -11.53 14.05 16.87
C GLY A 119 -11.69 12.74 16.11
N THR A 120 -11.38 11.64 16.76
CA THR A 120 -11.57 10.30 16.20
C THR A 120 -12.88 9.69 16.73
N TYR A 121 -12.80 8.56 17.41
CA TYR A 121 -13.94 7.89 18.05
C TYR A 121 -14.44 8.67 19.26
N PHE A 122 -15.77 8.81 19.38
CA PHE A 122 -16.47 9.33 20.55
C PHE A 122 -17.43 8.28 21.09
N PRO A 123 -17.32 7.89 22.39
CA PRO A 123 -18.25 6.95 23.01
C PRO A 123 -19.65 7.57 23.14
N LYS A 124 -20.71 6.76 23.11
CA LYS A 124 -22.08 7.23 23.34
C LYS A 124 -22.23 7.92 24.71
N GLU A 125 -21.73 7.25 25.76
CA GLU A 125 -21.69 7.74 27.14
C GLU A 125 -20.26 8.07 27.56
N PRO A 126 -20.03 9.02 28.48
CA PRO A 126 -18.69 9.38 28.94
C PRO A 126 -17.93 8.16 29.48
N ARG A 127 -16.79 7.83 28.88
CA ARG A 127 -15.90 6.76 29.33
C ARG A 127 -14.44 6.99 28.87
N PHE A 128 -13.50 6.34 29.54
CA PHE A 128 -12.05 6.45 29.24
C PHE A 128 -11.52 7.89 29.26
N GLY A 129 -12.13 8.77 30.11
CA GLY A 129 -11.76 10.19 30.17
C GLY A 129 -12.25 11.04 28.98
N ARG A 130 -13.06 10.46 28.08
CA ARG A 130 -13.66 11.17 26.94
C ARG A 130 -15.12 11.52 27.23
N PRO A 131 -15.60 12.71 26.78
CA PRO A 131 -17.00 13.08 26.87
C PRO A 131 -17.88 12.18 26.00
N GLY A 132 -19.16 12.06 26.33
CA GLY A 132 -20.14 11.37 25.51
C GLY A 132 -20.44 12.14 24.21
N PHE A 133 -20.76 11.41 23.16
CA PHE A 133 -20.91 11.99 21.81
C PHE A 133 -21.98 13.10 21.75
N VAL A 134 -23.15 12.90 22.38
CA VAL A 134 -24.20 13.93 22.45
C VAL A 134 -23.73 15.20 23.16
N GLN A 135 -22.88 15.08 24.18
CA GLN A 135 -22.30 16.26 24.86
C GLN A 135 -21.39 17.03 23.91
N VAL A 136 -20.55 16.32 23.15
CA VAL A 136 -19.69 16.93 22.12
C VAL A 136 -20.53 17.64 21.07
N LEU A 137 -21.56 16.99 20.51
CA LEU A 137 -22.43 17.55 19.50
C LEU A 137 -23.05 18.88 19.96
N ARG A 138 -23.63 18.92 21.15
CA ARG A 138 -24.27 20.13 21.70
C ARG A 138 -23.27 21.23 21.99
N GLU A 139 -22.12 20.90 22.54
CA GLU A 139 -21.11 21.91 22.88
C GLU A 139 -20.47 22.53 21.63
N ILE A 140 -20.15 21.74 20.62
CA ILE A 140 -19.58 22.26 19.36
C ILE A 140 -20.61 23.12 18.61
N ASN A 141 -21.88 22.71 18.59
CA ASN A 141 -22.94 23.53 18.00
C ASN A 141 -23.13 24.85 18.77
N ARG A 142 -23.10 24.81 20.12
CA ARG A 142 -23.13 26.01 20.96
C ARG A 142 -21.98 26.96 20.63
N LEU A 143 -20.75 26.44 20.55
CA LEU A 143 -19.55 27.24 20.20
C LEU A 143 -19.68 27.86 18.80
N TYR A 144 -20.17 27.10 17.83
CA TYR A 144 -20.34 27.58 16.46
C TYR A 144 -21.25 28.82 16.38
N HIS A 145 -22.36 28.83 17.14
CA HIS A 145 -23.34 29.92 17.14
C HIS A 145 -23.00 31.03 18.13
N ALA A 146 -22.48 30.73 19.31
CA ALA A 146 -22.23 31.67 20.39
C ALA A 146 -20.85 32.33 20.33
N GLU A 147 -19.85 31.70 19.71
CA GLU A 147 -18.45 32.13 19.66
C GLU A 147 -17.89 32.13 18.23
N PRO A 148 -18.55 32.82 17.25
CA PRO A 148 -18.18 32.73 15.83
C PRO A 148 -16.77 33.25 15.54
N GLU A 149 -16.26 34.22 16.31
CA GLU A 149 -14.91 34.74 16.19
C GLU A 149 -13.84 33.65 16.52
N ARG A 150 -14.10 32.80 17.52
CA ARG A 150 -13.23 31.70 17.89
C ARG A 150 -13.23 30.63 16.82
N VAL A 151 -14.40 30.30 16.28
CA VAL A 151 -14.55 29.34 15.16
C VAL A 151 -13.79 29.85 13.95
N SER A 152 -13.99 31.13 13.55
CA SER A 152 -13.28 31.72 12.41
C SER A 152 -11.78 31.73 12.60
N LYS A 153 -11.27 32.04 13.79
CA LYS A 153 -9.85 32.04 14.09
C LYS A 153 -9.23 30.64 13.92
N ASN A 154 -9.89 29.60 14.45
CA ASN A 154 -9.42 28.21 14.31
C ASN A 154 -9.44 27.77 12.84
N ARG A 155 -10.56 27.98 12.14
CA ARG A 155 -10.72 27.70 10.72
C ARG A 155 -9.62 28.33 9.87
N ASP A 156 -9.38 29.65 10.06
CA ASP A 156 -8.41 30.39 9.28
C ASP A 156 -6.99 29.93 9.54
N ALA A 157 -6.66 29.58 10.80
CA ALA A 157 -5.37 28.99 11.16
C ALA A 157 -5.16 27.63 10.49
N ILE A 158 -6.15 26.74 10.55
CA ILE A 158 -6.09 25.42 9.91
C ILE A 158 -5.93 25.59 8.39
N LYS A 159 -6.79 26.39 7.76
CA LYS A 159 -6.75 26.65 6.32
C LYS A 159 -5.40 27.20 5.85
N GLN A 160 -4.84 28.15 6.60
CA GLN A 160 -3.52 28.72 6.30
C GLN A 160 -2.41 27.68 6.37
N HIS A 161 -2.48 26.73 7.33
CA HIS A 161 -1.49 25.66 7.44
C HIS A 161 -1.67 24.60 6.36
N LEU A 162 -2.91 24.18 6.06
CA LEU A 162 -3.20 23.23 4.97
C LEU A 162 -2.76 23.77 3.59
N ALA A 163 -2.83 25.09 3.39
CA ALA A 163 -2.38 25.73 2.14
C ALA A 163 -0.85 25.86 2.03
N LYS A 164 -0.12 25.64 3.14
CA LYS A 164 1.34 25.68 3.10
C LYS A 164 1.87 24.36 2.55
N VAL A 165 2.32 24.39 1.32
CA VAL A 165 3.13 23.31 0.77
C VAL A 165 4.59 23.63 1.10
N GLU A 166 5.27 22.72 1.78
CA GLU A 166 6.71 22.85 1.96
C GLU A 166 7.39 22.57 0.62
N VAL A 167 7.70 23.65 -0.10
CA VAL A 167 8.53 23.56 -1.30
C VAL A 167 9.97 23.43 -0.84
N GLY A 168 10.59 22.32 -1.17
CA GLY A 168 12.01 22.21 -0.94
C GLY A 168 12.81 23.04 -1.92
N ASP A 169 13.93 23.60 -1.48
CA ASP A 169 14.87 24.37 -2.32
C ASP A 169 15.49 23.55 -3.47
N GLY A 170 15.02 22.31 -3.68
CA GLY A 170 15.64 21.37 -4.59
C GLY A 170 16.98 20.85 -4.05
N GLY A 171 17.63 19.99 -4.78
CA GLY A 171 18.96 19.53 -4.40
C GLY A 171 19.44 18.28 -5.13
N VAL A 172 20.66 17.91 -4.81
CA VAL A 172 21.25 16.63 -5.24
C VAL A 172 21.53 15.82 -4.00
N LEU A 173 21.02 14.59 -3.92
CA LEU A 173 21.46 13.59 -2.97
C LEU A 173 22.59 12.78 -3.61
N VAL A 174 23.63 12.54 -2.83
CA VAL A 174 24.72 11.62 -3.17
C VAL A 174 24.57 10.34 -2.35
N LEU A 175 25.25 9.27 -2.79
CA LEU A 175 25.16 7.97 -2.09
C LEU A 175 25.46 8.06 -0.60
N ALA A 176 26.40 8.91 -0.19
CA ALA A 176 26.74 9.13 1.22
C ALA A 176 25.57 9.70 2.05
N ASP A 177 24.66 10.48 1.45
CA ASP A 177 23.45 10.95 2.10
C ASP A 177 22.47 9.80 2.32
N LEU A 178 22.28 8.97 1.29
CA LEU A 178 21.46 7.76 1.40
C LEU A 178 22.01 6.79 2.45
N ASP A 179 23.35 6.64 2.55
CA ASP A 179 23.96 5.78 3.57
C ASP A 179 23.69 6.28 4.99
N ARG A 180 23.79 7.59 5.22
CA ARG A 180 23.45 8.18 6.53
C ARG A 180 21.98 7.96 6.91
N MET A 181 21.07 8.07 5.93
CA MET A 181 19.64 7.80 6.15
C MET A 181 19.40 6.32 6.44
N GLY A 182 20.05 5.41 5.70
CA GLY A 182 19.98 3.97 5.94
C GLY A 182 20.44 3.57 7.34
N LEU A 183 21.54 4.14 7.81
CA LEU A 183 22.02 3.91 9.17
C LEU A 183 20.98 4.36 10.21
N ARG A 184 20.44 5.58 10.07
CA ARG A 184 19.40 6.11 10.97
C ARG A 184 18.13 5.27 10.98
N LEU A 185 17.66 4.83 9.82
CA LEU A 185 16.49 3.95 9.73
C LEU A 185 16.75 2.58 10.35
N THR A 186 17.97 2.04 10.19
CA THR A 186 18.38 0.77 10.83
C THR A 186 18.29 0.85 12.36
N GLU A 187 18.64 1.98 12.95
CA GLU A 187 18.60 2.22 14.41
C GLU A 187 17.17 2.28 14.97
N LEU A 188 16.17 2.63 14.14
CA LEU A 188 14.75 2.68 14.53
C LEU A 188 14.08 1.30 14.56
N ILE A 189 14.69 0.29 13.94
CA ILE A 189 14.13 -1.06 13.92
C ILE A 189 14.37 -1.79 15.22
N ASP A 190 13.35 -2.41 15.75
CA ASP A 190 13.38 -3.26 16.93
C ASP A 190 14.37 -4.43 16.74
N THR A 191 15.24 -4.60 17.72
CA THR A 191 16.35 -5.56 17.66
C THR A 191 15.94 -6.99 17.97
N GLU A 192 14.79 -7.17 18.62
CA GLU A 192 14.29 -8.46 19.08
C GLU A 192 13.10 -8.93 18.23
N HIS A 193 12.18 -8.02 17.92
CA HIS A 193 10.94 -8.34 17.25
C HIS A 193 10.86 -7.84 15.79
N GLY A 194 11.83 -7.05 15.34
CA GLY A 194 11.74 -6.41 14.02
C GLY A 194 10.64 -5.34 13.94
N GLY A 195 10.50 -4.70 12.78
CA GLY A 195 9.62 -3.54 12.60
C GLY A 195 10.09 -2.32 13.38
N LEU A 196 9.36 -1.22 13.31
CA LEU A 196 9.64 -0.05 14.14
C LEU A 196 9.43 -0.39 15.62
N GLN A 197 10.21 0.27 16.50
CA GLN A 197 10.09 0.08 17.95
C GLN A 197 8.72 0.49 18.48
N GLY A 198 8.23 -0.24 19.51
CA GLY A 198 6.97 0.05 20.19
C GLY A 198 5.76 -0.68 19.59
N ALA A 199 4.57 -0.27 20.04
CA ALA A 199 3.27 -0.78 19.59
C ALA A 199 2.28 0.38 19.43
N PRO A 200 1.30 0.27 18.51
CA PRO A 200 1.09 -0.82 17.55
C PRO A 200 2.19 -0.90 16.48
N LYS A 201 2.40 -2.10 15.90
CA LYS A 201 3.39 -2.31 14.83
C LYS A 201 2.73 -2.46 13.48
N PHE A 202 3.15 -1.61 12.54
CA PHE A 202 2.81 -1.71 11.12
C PHE A 202 3.98 -2.29 10.33
N PRO A 203 3.74 -3.01 9.23
CA PRO A 203 4.80 -3.57 8.38
C PRO A 203 5.78 -2.54 7.81
N ASN A 204 5.30 -1.34 7.47
CA ASN A 204 6.09 -0.24 6.86
C ASN A 204 6.97 -0.70 5.67
N PRO A 205 6.38 -1.27 4.61
CA PRO A 205 7.13 -1.89 3.53
C PRO A 205 8.17 -0.99 2.85
N PRO A 206 7.93 0.32 2.58
CA PRO A 206 8.95 1.18 1.97
C PRO A 206 10.23 1.27 2.79
N ILE A 207 10.14 1.23 4.13
CA ILE A 207 11.31 1.26 5.03
C ILE A 207 12.11 -0.04 4.89
N LEU A 208 11.43 -1.19 4.89
CA LEU A 208 12.08 -2.50 4.77
C LEU A 208 12.77 -2.66 3.41
N GLU A 209 12.13 -2.19 2.35
CA GLU A 209 12.71 -2.19 1.01
C GLU A 209 13.96 -1.31 0.94
N TYR A 210 13.94 -0.15 1.61
CA TYR A 210 15.10 0.73 1.69
C TYR A 210 16.25 0.12 2.51
N LEU A 211 15.95 -0.57 3.60
CA LEU A 211 16.98 -1.28 4.40
C LEU A 211 17.67 -2.37 3.58
N LEU A 212 16.95 -3.08 2.71
CA LEU A 212 17.55 -4.06 1.80
C LEU A 212 18.49 -3.39 0.79
N ARG A 213 18.08 -2.26 0.20
CA ARG A 213 18.93 -1.46 -0.70
C ARG A 213 20.18 -0.95 0.00
N TYR A 214 20.01 -0.37 1.20
CA TYR A 214 21.12 0.12 2.01
C TYR A 214 22.08 -1.01 2.36
N ALA A 215 21.59 -2.15 2.83
CA ALA A 215 22.41 -3.32 3.19
C ALA A 215 23.21 -3.84 1.97
N GLY A 216 22.60 -3.88 0.78
CA GLY A 216 23.27 -4.28 -0.46
C GLY A 216 24.34 -3.29 -0.93
N ARG A 217 24.15 -2.00 -0.65
CA ARG A 217 25.09 -0.93 -1.03
C ARG A 217 26.26 -0.80 -0.09
N SER A 218 25.99 -0.76 1.21
CA SER A 218 26.99 -0.52 2.25
C SER A 218 27.63 -1.81 2.79
N ASN A 219 27.12 -2.97 2.38
CA ASN A 219 27.43 -4.27 2.98
C ASN A 219 27.15 -4.30 4.50
N ASP A 220 26.13 -3.57 4.95
CA ASP A 220 25.75 -3.48 6.36
C ASP A 220 24.99 -4.73 6.81
N GLY A 221 25.67 -5.57 7.59
CA GLY A 221 25.09 -6.78 8.14
C GLY A 221 23.94 -6.52 9.13
N ALA A 222 23.94 -5.38 9.83
CA ALA A 222 22.89 -5.03 10.77
C ALA A 222 21.59 -4.68 10.02
N ALA A 223 21.66 -3.83 8.99
CA ALA A 223 20.49 -3.49 8.18
C ALA A 223 19.87 -4.73 7.53
N ARG A 224 20.71 -5.61 6.95
CA ARG A 224 20.25 -6.90 6.38
C ARG A 224 19.57 -7.76 7.43
N HIS A 225 20.18 -7.88 8.61
CA HIS A 225 19.60 -8.65 9.72
C HIS A 225 18.24 -8.08 10.15
N ARG A 226 18.11 -6.73 10.29
CA ARG A 226 16.83 -6.09 10.64
C ARG A 226 15.73 -6.35 9.62
N PHE A 227 16.06 -6.25 8.34
CA PHE A 227 15.13 -6.60 7.26
C PHE A 227 14.64 -8.05 7.40
N LEU A 228 15.56 -9.00 7.46
CA LEU A 228 15.22 -10.44 7.54
C LEU A 228 14.51 -10.80 8.84
N LEU A 229 14.90 -10.22 9.97
CA LEU A 229 14.24 -10.41 11.27
C LEU A 229 12.79 -9.94 11.23
N THR A 230 12.53 -8.77 10.62
CA THR A 230 11.16 -8.25 10.52
C THR A 230 10.28 -9.18 9.71
N LEU A 231 10.74 -9.65 8.53
CA LEU A 231 10.00 -10.62 7.72
C LEU A 231 9.75 -11.93 8.46
N GLU A 232 10.76 -12.43 9.17
CA GLU A 232 10.66 -13.66 9.96
C GLU A 232 9.60 -13.52 11.05
N ARG A 233 9.66 -12.45 11.84
CA ARG A 233 8.75 -12.24 12.96
C ARG A 233 7.30 -12.06 12.51
N MET A 234 7.06 -11.34 11.41
CA MET A 234 5.74 -11.24 10.81
C MET A 234 5.25 -12.60 10.29
N ALA A 235 6.11 -13.37 9.58
CA ALA A 235 5.74 -14.68 9.03
C ALA A 235 5.52 -15.77 10.11
N LEU A 236 6.06 -15.61 11.31
CA LEU A 236 5.83 -16.51 12.44
C LEU A 236 4.75 -16.00 13.38
N GLY A 237 4.41 -14.71 13.30
CA GLY A 237 3.44 -14.04 14.17
C GLY A 237 1.99 -14.38 13.87
N GLY A 238 1.11 -13.96 14.76
CA GLY A 238 -0.33 -14.05 14.56
C GLY A 238 -0.88 -13.06 13.53
N ILE A 239 -0.06 -12.08 13.10
CA ILE A 239 -0.41 -11.17 11.99
C ILE A 239 -0.55 -11.92 10.66
N GLN A 240 0.13 -13.06 10.49
CA GLN A 240 -0.07 -13.98 9.37
C GLN A 240 -1.22 -14.94 9.68
N ASP A 241 -2.15 -15.08 8.75
CA ASP A 241 -3.14 -16.17 8.80
C ASP A 241 -2.48 -17.49 8.38
N HIS A 242 -2.03 -18.25 9.36
CA HIS A 242 -1.33 -19.52 9.13
C HIS A 242 -2.17 -20.62 8.49
N LEU A 243 -3.49 -20.48 8.45
CA LEU A 243 -4.39 -21.45 7.82
C LEU A 243 -4.78 -21.05 6.41
N GLY A 244 -5.24 -19.82 6.25
CA GLY A 244 -5.80 -19.32 4.98
C GLY A 244 -4.86 -18.47 4.15
N GLY A 245 -3.72 -18.08 4.71
CA GLY A 245 -2.78 -17.18 4.04
C GLY A 245 -3.17 -15.71 4.11
N GLY A 246 -2.29 -14.86 3.61
CA GLY A 246 -2.42 -13.41 3.72
C GLY A 246 -2.06 -12.89 5.11
N PHE A 247 -1.93 -11.58 5.20
CA PHE A 247 -1.54 -10.85 6.42
C PHE A 247 -2.63 -9.86 6.82
N ALA A 248 -2.88 -9.77 8.12
CA ALA A 248 -3.64 -8.69 8.70
C ALA A 248 -2.84 -7.37 8.61
N ARG A 249 -3.53 -6.24 8.79
CA ARG A 249 -2.98 -4.91 8.53
C ARG A 249 -1.86 -4.52 9.48
N TYR A 250 -2.02 -4.73 10.79
CA TYR A 250 -1.04 -4.38 11.81
C TYR A 250 -1.22 -5.24 13.06
N SER A 251 -0.21 -5.23 13.94
CA SER A 251 -0.27 -5.85 15.27
C SER A 251 -0.48 -4.79 16.34
N VAL A 252 -1.38 -5.05 17.29
CA VAL A 252 -1.63 -4.16 18.43
C VAL A 252 -0.53 -4.27 19.50
N ASP A 253 0.26 -5.34 19.47
CA ASP A 253 1.41 -5.58 20.35
C ASP A 253 2.75 -5.46 19.61
N GLU A 254 3.85 -5.41 20.36
CA GLU A 254 5.20 -5.26 19.82
C GLU A 254 5.80 -6.54 19.22
N ARG A 255 5.18 -7.71 19.42
CA ARG A 255 5.71 -9.04 19.04
C ARG A 255 5.10 -9.63 17.78
N TRP A 256 4.16 -8.94 17.13
CA TRP A 256 3.40 -9.41 15.98
C TRP A 256 2.40 -10.54 16.30
N LEU A 257 1.96 -10.67 17.57
CA LEU A 257 1.09 -11.75 18.01
C LEU A 257 -0.38 -11.45 17.77
N VAL A 258 -0.88 -10.30 18.26
CA VAL A 258 -2.29 -9.94 18.23
C VAL A 258 -2.54 -8.99 17.07
N PRO A 259 -3.13 -9.44 15.95
CA PRO A 259 -3.42 -8.56 14.82
C PRO A 259 -4.69 -7.74 15.08
N HIS A 260 -4.80 -6.63 14.38
CA HIS A 260 -6.09 -6.09 13.99
C HIS A 260 -6.51 -6.84 12.72
N PHE A 261 -7.59 -7.63 12.79
CA PHE A 261 -7.84 -8.74 11.87
C PHE A 261 -8.24 -8.37 10.44
N GLU A 262 -8.40 -7.09 10.11
CA GLU A 262 -8.64 -6.66 8.73
C GLU A 262 -7.49 -7.07 7.79
N LYS A 263 -7.83 -7.55 6.58
CA LYS A 263 -6.84 -7.87 5.55
C LYS A 263 -7.01 -6.94 4.37
N MET A 264 -6.02 -6.08 4.14
CA MET A 264 -6.04 -5.10 3.07
C MET A 264 -5.25 -5.59 1.85
N LEU A 265 -5.75 -5.31 0.65
CA LEU A 265 -5.07 -5.67 -0.59
C LEU A 265 -3.68 -5.04 -0.69
N TYR A 266 -3.56 -3.75 -0.34
CA TYR A 266 -2.30 -3.00 -0.44
C TYR A 266 -1.20 -3.49 0.50
N ASP A 267 -1.54 -3.94 1.71
CA ASP A 267 -0.56 -4.51 2.65
C ASP A 267 0.00 -5.82 2.10
N ASN A 268 -0.89 -6.71 1.64
CA ASN A 268 -0.52 -7.98 1.07
C ASN A 268 0.25 -7.85 -0.24
N ALA A 269 -0.05 -6.83 -1.07
CA ALA A 269 0.72 -6.52 -2.27
C ALA A 269 2.17 -6.18 -1.95
N GLN A 270 2.39 -5.26 -1.03
CA GLN A 270 3.72 -4.82 -0.64
C GLN A 270 4.50 -5.93 0.09
N LEU A 271 3.83 -6.71 0.95
CA LEU A 271 4.44 -7.84 1.63
C LEU A 271 4.83 -8.96 0.66
N LEU A 272 4.05 -9.23 -0.40
CA LEU A 272 4.41 -10.19 -1.43
C LEU A 272 5.76 -9.85 -2.08
N GLU A 273 5.97 -8.58 -2.43
CA GLU A 273 7.23 -8.12 -3.02
C GLU A 273 8.40 -8.27 -2.03
N LEU A 274 8.21 -7.91 -0.75
CA LEU A 274 9.23 -8.05 0.28
C LEU A 274 9.59 -9.51 0.57
N TYR A 275 8.60 -10.40 0.66
CA TYR A 275 8.87 -11.84 0.86
C TYR A 275 9.53 -12.48 -0.35
N ALA A 276 9.21 -12.04 -1.56
CA ALA A 276 9.91 -12.47 -2.78
C ALA A 276 11.38 -12.07 -2.74
N LEU A 277 11.69 -10.84 -2.36
CA LEU A 277 13.08 -10.36 -2.19
C LEU A 277 13.79 -11.10 -1.05
N GLY A 278 13.12 -11.30 0.10
CA GLY A 278 13.66 -12.05 1.23
C GLY A 278 13.95 -13.52 0.89
N PHE A 279 13.07 -14.17 0.12
CA PHE A 279 13.30 -15.51 -0.39
C PHE A 279 14.49 -15.56 -1.36
N ALA A 280 14.54 -14.66 -2.31
CA ALA A 280 15.62 -14.61 -3.29
C ALA A 280 17.00 -14.31 -2.65
N GLU A 281 17.02 -13.54 -1.55
CA GLU A 281 18.21 -13.25 -0.77
C GLU A 281 18.72 -14.46 0.05
N THR A 282 17.81 -15.30 0.56
CA THR A 282 18.13 -16.31 1.58
C THR A 282 17.84 -17.75 1.19
N GLY A 283 16.92 -17.97 0.25
CA GLY A 283 16.38 -19.29 -0.07
C GLY A 283 15.51 -19.91 1.05
N ARG A 284 15.14 -19.16 2.10
CA ARG A 284 14.40 -19.71 3.26
C ARG A 284 12.98 -20.12 2.87
N PRO A 285 12.59 -21.39 3.17
CA PRO A 285 11.24 -21.88 2.90
C PRO A 285 10.12 -21.06 3.56
N LEU A 286 10.36 -20.49 4.74
CA LEU A 286 9.41 -19.62 5.45
C LEU A 286 8.95 -18.44 4.58
N PHE A 287 9.87 -17.77 3.90
CA PHE A 287 9.54 -16.61 3.05
C PHE A 287 8.81 -17.04 1.78
N ARG A 288 9.15 -18.22 1.23
CA ARG A 288 8.38 -18.82 0.13
C ARG A 288 6.94 -19.10 0.56
N GLN A 289 6.75 -19.75 1.71
CA GLN A 289 5.43 -20.09 2.25
C GLN A 289 4.58 -18.84 2.50
N ALA A 290 5.18 -17.76 3.03
CA ALA A 290 4.50 -16.49 3.25
C ALA A 290 4.02 -15.87 1.93
N ALA A 291 4.89 -15.80 0.91
CA ALA A 291 4.55 -15.26 -0.41
C ALA A 291 3.47 -16.10 -1.12
N GLU A 292 3.64 -17.43 -1.18
CA GLU A 292 2.65 -18.35 -1.77
C GLU A 292 1.32 -18.31 -1.00
N GLY A 293 1.36 -18.12 0.33
CA GLY A 293 0.19 -17.94 1.17
C GLY A 293 -0.59 -16.67 0.84
N ILE A 294 0.09 -15.56 0.55
CA ILE A 294 -0.56 -14.31 0.09
C ILE A 294 -1.30 -14.57 -1.23
N VAL A 295 -0.64 -15.19 -2.21
CA VAL A 295 -1.27 -15.42 -3.52
C VAL A 295 -2.42 -16.41 -3.42
N THR A 296 -2.29 -17.48 -2.63
CA THR A 296 -3.37 -18.44 -2.40
C THR A 296 -4.59 -17.78 -1.75
N TRP A 297 -4.38 -16.89 -0.77
CA TRP A 297 -5.45 -16.08 -0.20
C TRP A 297 -6.08 -15.15 -1.23
N LEU A 298 -5.26 -14.46 -2.02
CA LEU A 298 -5.71 -13.55 -3.07
C LEU A 298 -6.64 -14.26 -4.07
N GLU A 299 -6.21 -15.43 -4.59
CA GLU A 299 -6.98 -16.22 -5.56
C GLU A 299 -8.28 -16.76 -4.98
N ARG A 300 -8.28 -17.18 -3.71
CA ARG A 300 -9.45 -17.80 -3.07
C ARG A 300 -10.49 -16.76 -2.64
N GLU A 301 -10.06 -15.59 -2.15
CA GLU A 301 -10.94 -14.68 -1.41
C GLU A 301 -11.11 -13.30 -2.05
N MET A 302 -10.12 -12.83 -2.84
CA MET A 302 -10.08 -11.44 -3.29
C MET A 302 -10.33 -11.25 -4.80
N VAL A 303 -10.33 -12.32 -5.60
CA VAL A 303 -10.60 -12.19 -7.04
C VAL A 303 -12.07 -11.90 -7.27
N THR A 304 -12.37 -10.77 -7.92
CA THR A 304 -13.74 -10.40 -8.29
C THR A 304 -14.21 -11.16 -9.54
N PRO A 305 -15.51 -11.21 -9.82
CA PRO A 305 -16.03 -11.84 -11.05
C PRO A 305 -15.43 -11.28 -12.34
N GLU A 306 -15.04 -10.01 -12.33
CA GLU A 306 -14.41 -9.31 -13.46
C GLU A 306 -12.95 -9.72 -13.63
N GLY A 307 -12.35 -10.29 -12.60
CA GLY A 307 -10.97 -10.77 -12.61
C GLY A 307 -9.93 -9.80 -12.07
N ALA A 308 -10.37 -8.69 -11.49
CA ALA A 308 -9.55 -7.80 -10.68
C ALA A 308 -9.56 -8.24 -9.22
N PHE A 309 -9.00 -7.44 -8.32
CA PHE A 309 -8.92 -7.75 -6.90
C PHE A 309 -9.78 -6.79 -6.08
N ALA A 310 -10.55 -7.36 -5.15
CA ALA A 310 -11.31 -6.65 -4.13
C ALA A 310 -10.39 -5.89 -3.17
N SER A 311 -10.92 -4.90 -2.44
CA SER A 311 -10.10 -4.02 -1.60
C SER A 311 -9.72 -4.63 -0.25
N SER A 312 -10.66 -5.26 0.47
CA SER A 312 -10.38 -5.73 1.84
C SER A 312 -11.36 -6.77 2.36
N LEU A 313 -10.93 -7.48 3.42
CA LEU A 313 -11.78 -8.26 4.31
C LEU A 313 -11.88 -7.55 5.65
N ASP A 314 -13.09 -7.55 6.21
CA ASP A 314 -13.40 -6.94 7.49
C ASP A 314 -12.63 -7.61 8.64
N ALA A 315 -12.34 -6.85 9.70
CA ALA A 315 -11.82 -7.39 10.94
C ALA A 315 -12.86 -8.23 11.69
N ASP A 316 -14.15 -7.88 11.55
CA ASP A 316 -15.25 -8.42 12.29
C ASP A 316 -15.98 -9.53 11.54
N SER A 317 -16.43 -10.53 12.27
CA SER A 317 -17.42 -11.50 11.84
C SER A 317 -18.48 -11.65 12.93
N GLU A 318 -19.76 -11.60 12.56
CA GLU A 318 -20.90 -11.64 13.50
C GLU A 318 -20.82 -10.57 14.63
N GLY A 319 -20.19 -9.42 14.32
CA GLY A 319 -20.03 -8.29 15.25
C GLY A 319 -18.92 -8.46 16.29
N GLU A 320 -18.02 -9.44 16.12
CA GLU A 320 -16.88 -9.69 16.98
C GLU A 320 -15.58 -9.69 16.17
N GLU A 321 -14.58 -8.91 16.62
CA GLU A 321 -13.27 -8.83 15.99
C GLU A 321 -12.53 -10.17 16.09
N GLY A 322 -11.99 -10.66 14.97
CA GLY A 322 -11.17 -11.86 14.90
C GLY A 322 -11.91 -13.19 15.01
N ARG A 323 -13.23 -13.20 15.25
CA ARG A 323 -14.04 -14.41 15.49
C ARG A 323 -13.86 -15.48 14.42
N PHE A 324 -13.71 -15.10 13.17
CA PHE A 324 -13.46 -16.03 12.07
C PHE A 324 -12.12 -16.73 12.17
N TYR A 325 -11.09 -16.07 12.72
CA TYR A 325 -9.69 -16.50 12.70
C TYR A 325 -9.22 -17.22 13.95
N VAL A 326 -9.81 -16.94 15.11
CA VAL A 326 -9.39 -17.49 16.40
C VAL A 326 -9.90 -18.90 16.64
N TRP A 327 -9.22 -19.63 17.51
CA TRP A 327 -9.51 -21.04 17.81
C TRP A 327 -9.51 -21.32 19.32
N SER A 328 -10.38 -22.21 19.74
CA SER A 328 -10.27 -22.87 21.06
C SER A 328 -9.54 -24.21 20.95
N LEU A 329 -8.89 -24.63 22.02
CA LEU A 329 -8.25 -25.95 22.04
C LEU A 329 -9.25 -27.11 21.82
N PRO A 330 -10.50 -27.08 22.37
CA PRO A 330 -11.53 -28.07 22.04
C PRO A 330 -11.81 -28.18 20.54
N GLU A 331 -11.98 -27.07 19.81
CA GLU A 331 -12.23 -27.09 18.35
C GLU A 331 -11.09 -27.76 17.57
N ILE A 332 -9.83 -27.54 17.99
CA ILE A 332 -8.66 -28.22 17.38
C ILE A 332 -8.75 -29.73 17.62
N ARG A 333 -9.12 -30.17 18.84
CA ARG A 333 -9.29 -31.60 19.19
C ARG A 333 -10.46 -32.26 18.47
N GLU A 334 -11.54 -31.54 18.21
CA GLU A 334 -12.67 -32.05 17.42
C GLU A 334 -12.33 -32.26 15.95
N THR A 335 -11.39 -31.46 15.41
CA THR A 335 -11.04 -31.45 14.00
C THR A 335 -9.89 -32.41 13.65
N LEU A 336 -8.92 -32.55 14.55
CA LEU A 336 -7.73 -33.35 14.36
C LEU A 336 -7.76 -34.60 15.26
N SER A 337 -6.92 -35.63 14.95
CA SER A 337 -6.68 -36.71 15.90
C SER A 337 -6.06 -36.20 17.19
N GLU A 338 -6.18 -36.94 18.29
CA GLU A 338 -5.63 -36.51 19.58
C GLU A 338 -4.12 -36.24 19.51
N GLU A 339 -3.36 -37.07 18.80
CA GLU A 339 -1.92 -36.87 18.57
C GLU A 339 -1.64 -35.64 17.74
N ASP A 340 -2.36 -35.44 16.62
CA ASP A 340 -2.18 -34.27 15.74
C ASP A 340 -2.63 -32.99 16.42
N ALA A 341 -3.72 -33.02 17.22
CA ALA A 341 -4.17 -31.86 17.97
C ALA A 341 -3.15 -31.41 19.02
N ALA A 342 -2.57 -32.38 19.77
CA ALA A 342 -1.51 -32.07 20.73
C ALA A 342 -0.25 -31.51 20.04
N PHE A 343 0.12 -32.06 18.88
CA PHE A 343 1.26 -31.61 18.09
C PHE A 343 1.00 -30.21 17.51
N PHE A 344 -0.16 -29.98 16.91
CA PHE A 344 -0.55 -28.67 16.36
C PHE A 344 -0.58 -27.60 17.44
N ALA A 345 -1.19 -27.91 18.60
CA ALA A 345 -1.25 -26.98 19.73
C ALA A 345 0.15 -26.54 20.21
N LYS A 346 1.10 -27.48 20.25
CA LYS A 346 2.49 -27.17 20.59
C LYS A 346 3.18 -26.30 19.55
N VAL A 347 2.94 -26.55 18.25
CA VAL A 347 3.57 -25.80 17.16
C VAL A 347 3.00 -24.38 17.05
N TYR A 348 1.69 -24.24 17.21
CA TYR A 348 0.98 -22.96 17.00
C TYR A 348 0.62 -22.22 18.29
N ASP A 349 1.22 -22.57 19.41
CA ASP A 349 1.01 -21.93 20.72
C ASP A 349 -0.47 -21.89 21.14
N ILE A 350 -1.19 -22.99 20.92
CA ILE A 350 -2.60 -23.14 21.29
C ILE A 350 -2.68 -23.71 22.70
N THR A 351 -3.32 -22.98 23.61
CA THR A 351 -3.48 -23.34 25.01
C THR A 351 -4.95 -23.36 25.43
N GLU A 352 -5.26 -23.93 26.61
CA GLU A 352 -6.60 -23.91 27.15
C GLU A 352 -7.02 -22.52 27.63
N ALA A 353 -6.07 -21.72 28.13
CA ALA A 353 -6.30 -20.35 28.56
C ALA A 353 -6.47 -19.35 27.40
N GLY A 354 -5.92 -19.70 26.23
CA GLY A 354 -5.86 -18.79 25.09
C GLY A 354 -4.77 -17.72 25.20
N ASN A 355 -4.49 -17.08 24.08
CA ASN A 355 -3.59 -15.93 23.99
C ASN A 355 -4.31 -14.64 23.54
N PHE A 356 -5.63 -14.72 23.30
CA PHE A 356 -6.49 -13.60 22.92
C PHE A 356 -7.92 -13.84 23.43
N GLU A 357 -8.37 -13.10 24.43
CA GLU A 357 -9.75 -13.09 24.98
C GLU A 357 -10.35 -14.50 25.26
N GLY A 358 -9.53 -15.42 25.78
CA GLY A 358 -9.93 -16.81 26.03
C GLY A 358 -9.88 -17.73 24.80
N HIS A 359 -9.52 -17.22 23.65
CA HIS A 359 -9.27 -17.93 22.40
C HIS A 359 -7.78 -17.90 22.04
N ASN A 360 -7.41 -18.59 20.97
CA ASN A 360 -6.03 -18.62 20.49
C ASN A 360 -5.94 -18.06 19.08
N ILE A 361 -4.98 -17.17 18.88
CA ILE A 361 -4.46 -16.80 17.59
C ILE A 361 -3.30 -17.74 17.28
N PRO A 362 -3.40 -18.61 16.26
CA PRO A 362 -2.31 -19.50 15.88
C PRO A 362 -1.07 -18.70 15.48
N ASN A 363 0.07 -19.02 16.09
CA ASN A 363 1.34 -18.37 15.79
C ASN A 363 2.51 -19.35 16.00
N ARG A 364 3.67 -19.01 15.46
CA ARG A 364 4.90 -19.82 15.55
C ARG A 364 6.06 -19.05 16.18
N LEU A 365 5.79 -18.00 16.92
CA LEU A 365 6.82 -17.15 17.56
C LEU A 365 7.72 -17.92 18.51
N ILE A 366 7.20 -18.98 19.17
CA ILE A 366 7.94 -19.85 20.08
C ILE A 366 8.57 -21.02 19.34
N SER A 367 7.83 -21.69 18.46
CA SER A 367 8.29 -22.92 17.79
C SER A 367 9.25 -22.66 16.62
N GLY A 368 9.14 -21.50 15.97
CA GLY A 368 9.96 -21.13 14.80
C GLY A 368 9.68 -21.98 13.55
N GLU A 369 10.65 -21.99 12.64
CA GLU A 369 10.61 -22.84 11.43
C GLU A 369 10.80 -24.31 11.80
N ALA A 370 10.12 -25.21 11.08
CA ALA A 370 10.27 -26.64 11.24
C ALA A 370 11.02 -27.27 10.05
N PRO A 371 11.65 -28.44 10.24
CA PRO A 371 12.24 -29.19 9.14
C PRO A 371 11.18 -29.59 8.08
N PRO A 372 11.55 -29.79 6.80
CA PRO A 372 10.60 -30.05 5.71
C PRO A 372 9.60 -31.20 5.97
N ALA A 373 10.06 -32.31 6.52
CA ALA A 373 9.17 -33.44 6.84
C ALA A 373 8.12 -33.11 7.92
N VAL A 374 8.45 -32.20 8.83
CA VAL A 374 7.53 -31.70 9.86
C VAL A 374 6.56 -30.69 9.25
N GLU A 375 7.02 -29.85 8.34
CA GLU A 375 6.16 -28.91 7.61
C GLU A 375 5.10 -29.62 6.76
N GLU A 376 5.42 -30.73 6.14
CA GLU A 376 4.45 -31.54 5.39
C GLU A 376 3.32 -32.06 6.30
N ARG A 377 3.65 -32.55 7.51
CA ARG A 377 2.65 -32.94 8.51
C ARG A 377 1.80 -31.75 8.96
N ILE A 378 2.43 -30.60 9.20
CA ILE A 378 1.76 -29.36 9.57
C ILE A 378 0.79 -28.89 8.46
N ALA A 379 1.22 -28.96 7.21
CA ALA A 379 0.40 -28.58 6.07
C ALA A 379 -0.90 -29.41 5.98
N ALA A 380 -0.82 -30.73 6.19
CA ALA A 380 -1.99 -31.60 6.22
C ALA A 380 -2.98 -31.24 7.34
N MET A 381 -2.48 -30.82 8.51
CA MET A 381 -3.33 -30.36 9.62
C MET A 381 -3.96 -29.00 9.30
N ARG A 382 -3.20 -28.06 8.73
CA ARG A 382 -3.71 -26.75 8.30
C ARG A 382 -4.86 -26.89 7.31
N THR A 383 -4.76 -27.81 6.35
CA THR A 383 -5.84 -28.08 5.38
C THR A 383 -7.14 -28.48 6.08
N LYS A 384 -7.09 -29.42 7.02
CA LYS A 384 -8.30 -29.85 7.76
C LYS A 384 -8.92 -28.74 8.60
N LEU A 385 -8.07 -27.95 9.25
CA LEU A 385 -8.54 -26.79 10.04
C LEU A 385 -9.11 -25.69 9.14
N LEU A 386 -8.51 -25.43 7.99
CA LEU A 386 -9.04 -24.49 7.02
C LEU A 386 -10.42 -24.93 6.52
N GLU A 387 -10.60 -26.21 6.14
CA GLU A 387 -11.89 -26.77 5.76
C GLU A 387 -12.95 -26.57 6.87
N ARG A 388 -12.57 -26.80 8.13
CA ARG A 388 -13.47 -26.56 9.28
C ARG A 388 -13.83 -25.07 9.43
N ARG A 389 -12.85 -24.17 9.23
CA ARG A 389 -13.04 -22.71 9.29
C ARG A 389 -13.98 -22.19 8.20
N GLU A 390 -13.93 -22.76 6.99
CA GLU A 390 -14.79 -22.39 5.88
C GLU A 390 -16.30 -22.53 6.18
N ALA A 391 -16.68 -23.30 7.18
CA ALA A 391 -18.06 -23.43 7.64
C ALA A 391 -18.51 -22.29 8.57
N ARG A 392 -17.58 -21.42 9.01
CA ARG A 392 -17.92 -20.25 9.85
C ARG A 392 -18.48 -19.13 8.99
N VAL A 393 -19.19 -18.19 9.61
CA VAL A 393 -19.59 -16.93 8.96
C VAL A 393 -18.34 -16.14 8.61
N ARG A 394 -18.20 -15.82 7.32
CA ARG A 394 -17.03 -15.08 6.81
C ARG A 394 -17.10 -13.60 7.19
N PRO A 395 -15.93 -12.95 7.39
CA PRO A 395 -15.84 -11.50 7.42
C PRO A 395 -16.45 -10.87 6.18
N GLY A 396 -16.94 -9.65 6.30
CA GLY A 396 -17.43 -8.87 5.17
C GLY A 396 -16.33 -8.66 4.12
N LEU A 397 -16.68 -8.88 2.85
CA LEU A 397 -15.83 -8.55 1.71
C LEU A 397 -16.20 -7.17 1.19
N ASP A 398 -15.24 -6.26 1.16
CA ASP A 398 -15.38 -5.02 0.41
C ASP A 398 -14.95 -5.29 -1.04
N ASP A 399 -15.93 -5.52 -1.90
CA ASP A 399 -15.75 -6.00 -3.27
C ASP A 399 -15.47 -4.90 -4.30
N LYS A 400 -15.26 -3.64 -3.86
CA LYS A 400 -14.85 -2.59 -4.77
C LYS A 400 -13.42 -2.81 -5.29
N VAL A 401 -13.19 -2.44 -6.54
CA VAL A 401 -11.88 -2.49 -7.19
C VAL A 401 -11.29 -1.09 -7.17
N LEU A 402 -10.16 -0.93 -6.47
CA LEU A 402 -9.40 0.31 -6.42
C LEU A 402 -8.21 0.22 -7.37
N ALA A 403 -8.04 1.20 -8.26
CA ALA A 403 -7.04 1.15 -9.32
C ALA A 403 -5.60 1.18 -8.78
N ASP A 404 -5.32 2.01 -7.78
CA ASP A 404 -4.03 2.10 -7.12
C ASP A 404 -3.63 0.80 -6.39
N TRP A 405 -4.53 0.21 -5.59
CA TRP A 405 -4.25 -1.02 -4.87
C TRP A 405 -4.10 -2.22 -5.80
N ASN A 406 -4.91 -2.27 -6.87
CA ASN A 406 -4.72 -3.26 -7.93
C ASN A 406 -3.38 -3.06 -8.64
N GLY A 407 -2.98 -1.82 -8.94
CA GLY A 407 -1.67 -1.52 -9.51
C GLY A 407 -0.52 -2.03 -8.64
N LEU A 408 -0.59 -1.85 -7.31
CA LEU A 408 0.40 -2.38 -6.37
C LEU A 408 0.44 -3.93 -6.42
N MET A 409 -0.71 -4.60 -6.36
CA MET A 409 -0.78 -6.07 -6.36
C MET A 409 -0.34 -6.66 -7.71
N ILE A 410 -0.74 -6.07 -8.83
CA ILE A 410 -0.30 -6.48 -10.17
C ILE A 410 1.24 -6.39 -10.27
N GLY A 411 1.82 -5.26 -9.85
CA GLY A 411 3.27 -5.08 -9.83
C GLY A 411 3.99 -6.11 -8.97
N ALA A 412 3.45 -6.39 -7.78
CA ALA A 412 4.02 -7.38 -6.87
C ALA A 412 3.98 -8.81 -7.43
N LEU A 413 2.84 -9.23 -8.00
CA LEU A 413 2.70 -10.55 -8.63
C LEU A 413 3.71 -10.74 -9.77
N VAL A 414 3.81 -9.74 -10.65
CA VAL A 414 4.70 -9.79 -11.83
C VAL A 414 6.18 -9.84 -11.43
N ARG A 415 6.57 -9.09 -10.41
CA ARG A 415 7.96 -9.07 -9.92
C ARG A 415 8.32 -10.31 -9.13
N ALA A 416 7.36 -10.88 -8.39
CA ALA A 416 7.56 -12.12 -7.64
C ALA A 416 7.62 -13.35 -8.55
N ALA A 417 6.80 -13.40 -9.61
CA ALA A 417 6.64 -14.57 -10.47
C ALA A 417 7.97 -15.21 -10.95
N PRO A 418 8.95 -14.47 -11.49
CA PRO A 418 10.23 -15.06 -11.92
C PRO A 418 11.06 -15.64 -10.77
N LEU A 419 10.96 -15.06 -9.56
CA LEU A 419 11.73 -15.49 -8.38
C LEU A 419 11.21 -16.82 -7.81
N PHE A 420 9.95 -17.16 -8.08
CA PHE A 420 9.29 -18.38 -7.63
C PHE A 420 9.06 -19.41 -8.74
N ASP A 421 9.41 -19.09 -9.99
CA ASP A 421 9.08 -19.88 -11.18
C ASP A 421 7.56 -20.13 -11.32
N ARG A 422 6.75 -19.02 -11.19
CA ARG A 422 5.29 -19.02 -11.19
C ARG A 422 4.73 -18.15 -12.32
N PRO A 423 4.79 -18.62 -13.58
CA PRO A 423 4.22 -17.87 -14.73
C PRO A 423 2.70 -17.67 -14.63
N ASP A 424 1.99 -18.51 -13.87
CA ASP A 424 0.57 -18.35 -13.58
C ASP A 424 0.24 -17.06 -12.81
N TRP A 425 1.15 -16.56 -11.98
CA TRP A 425 0.99 -15.26 -11.31
C TRP A 425 1.01 -14.08 -12.29
N VAL A 426 1.80 -14.20 -13.37
CA VAL A 426 1.77 -13.19 -14.44
C VAL A 426 0.41 -13.20 -15.16
N VAL A 427 -0.16 -14.38 -15.43
CA VAL A 427 -1.50 -14.49 -16.05
C VAL A 427 -2.58 -13.91 -15.15
N LEU A 428 -2.52 -14.16 -13.84
CA LEU A 428 -3.42 -13.57 -12.85
C LEU A 428 -3.32 -12.03 -12.87
N ALA A 429 -2.11 -11.51 -12.85
CA ALA A 429 -1.83 -10.07 -12.91
C ALA A 429 -2.32 -9.42 -14.22
N GLN A 430 -2.11 -10.07 -15.38
CA GLN A 430 -2.57 -9.58 -16.68
C GLN A 430 -4.09 -9.47 -16.76
N ARG A 431 -4.82 -10.40 -16.13
CA ARG A 431 -6.29 -10.35 -16.10
C ARG A 431 -6.78 -9.13 -15.30
N ALA A 432 -6.21 -8.90 -14.13
CA ALA A 432 -6.55 -7.72 -13.30
C ALA A 432 -6.14 -6.41 -13.99
N TYR A 433 -4.95 -6.38 -14.57
CA TYR A 433 -4.46 -5.23 -15.33
C TYR A 433 -5.41 -4.84 -16.47
N ARG A 434 -5.84 -5.83 -17.27
CA ARG A 434 -6.74 -5.58 -18.39
C ARG A 434 -8.06 -4.97 -17.93
N PHE A 435 -8.63 -5.48 -16.84
CA PHE A 435 -9.86 -4.92 -16.30
C PHE A 435 -9.69 -3.45 -15.90
N VAL A 436 -8.63 -3.11 -15.14
CA VAL A 436 -8.39 -1.72 -14.71
C VAL A 436 -8.12 -0.81 -15.93
N ALA A 437 -7.23 -1.23 -16.84
CA ALA A 437 -6.83 -0.42 -17.99
C ALA A 437 -7.96 -0.19 -19.00
N GLU A 438 -8.85 -1.18 -19.20
CA GLU A 438 -9.92 -1.10 -20.21
C GLU A 438 -11.26 -0.65 -19.62
N SER A 439 -11.65 -1.18 -18.45
CA SER A 439 -12.98 -0.95 -17.86
C SER A 439 -13.03 0.24 -16.91
N MET A 440 -11.91 0.59 -16.29
CA MET A 440 -11.81 1.72 -15.37
C MET A 440 -11.15 2.96 -16.03
N SER A 441 -11.00 3.00 -17.35
CA SER A 441 -10.37 4.09 -18.09
C SER A 441 -11.34 4.82 -19.01
N ARG A 442 -11.14 6.13 -19.16
CA ARG A 442 -11.82 6.98 -20.14
C ARG A 442 -10.79 7.88 -20.82
N SER A 443 -10.67 7.73 -22.14
CA SER A 443 -9.71 8.55 -22.94
C SER A 443 -8.26 8.53 -22.42
N GLY A 444 -7.82 7.39 -21.89
CA GLY A 444 -6.46 7.21 -21.36
C GLY A 444 -6.26 7.67 -19.90
N GLN A 445 -7.26 8.28 -19.28
CA GLN A 445 -7.27 8.64 -17.87
C GLN A 445 -7.99 7.56 -17.05
N LEU A 446 -7.40 7.14 -15.93
CA LEU A 446 -7.98 6.15 -15.03
C LEU A 446 -9.05 6.75 -14.12
N GLY A 447 -10.05 5.93 -13.78
CA GLY A 447 -10.90 6.15 -12.62
C GLY A 447 -10.28 5.48 -11.38
N HIS A 448 -10.83 5.77 -10.22
CA HIS A 448 -10.30 5.32 -8.94
C HIS A 448 -10.96 4.03 -8.43
N SER A 449 -12.28 4.07 -8.23
CA SER A 449 -13.05 2.97 -7.63
C SER A 449 -14.11 2.48 -8.60
N TRP A 450 -14.21 1.16 -8.77
CA TRP A 450 -15.26 0.52 -9.55
C TRP A 450 -16.00 -0.52 -8.71
N ARG A 451 -17.32 -0.49 -8.77
CA ARG A 451 -18.18 -1.50 -8.17
C ARG A 451 -19.51 -1.60 -8.91
N GLY A 452 -19.88 -2.82 -9.32
CA GLY A 452 -21.22 -3.10 -9.90
C GLY A 452 -21.59 -2.23 -11.11
N GLY A 453 -20.62 -1.84 -11.94
CA GLY A 453 -20.83 -0.95 -13.11
C GLY A 453 -20.72 0.55 -12.80
N SER A 454 -20.58 0.95 -11.53
CA SER A 454 -20.33 2.34 -11.14
C SER A 454 -18.82 2.60 -11.07
N LEU A 455 -18.37 3.70 -11.67
CA LEU A 455 -16.97 4.12 -11.68
C LEU A 455 -16.84 5.53 -11.12
N ILE A 456 -16.06 5.68 -10.07
CA ILE A 456 -15.61 7.01 -9.59
C ILE A 456 -14.52 7.51 -10.52
N PHE A 457 -14.78 8.63 -11.16
CA PHE A 457 -13.93 9.24 -12.18
C PHE A 457 -13.95 10.76 -12.07
N PRO A 458 -12.81 11.47 -12.27
CA PRO A 458 -11.48 10.94 -12.54
C PRO A 458 -10.85 10.26 -11.32
N GLY A 459 -9.81 9.43 -11.56
CA GLY A 459 -8.97 8.86 -10.52
C GLY A 459 -7.96 9.86 -9.95
N PHE A 460 -7.17 9.38 -9.00
CA PHE A 460 -6.15 10.15 -8.30
C PHE A 460 -4.74 9.91 -8.89
N ALA A 461 -3.77 10.68 -8.44
CA ALA A 461 -2.39 10.55 -8.90
C ALA A 461 -1.81 9.15 -8.63
N LEU A 462 -2.13 8.55 -7.48
CA LEU A 462 -1.63 7.21 -7.13
C LEU A 462 -2.17 6.12 -8.05
N ASP A 463 -3.42 6.23 -8.53
CA ASP A 463 -3.99 5.27 -9.50
C ASP A 463 -3.12 5.17 -10.74
N HIS A 464 -2.76 6.32 -11.30
CA HIS A 464 -1.93 6.40 -12.50
C HIS A 464 -0.49 5.97 -12.24
N ALA A 465 0.10 6.37 -11.10
CA ALA A 465 1.47 6.04 -10.74
C ALA A 465 1.65 4.54 -10.46
N ALA A 466 0.74 3.91 -9.71
CA ALA A 466 0.77 2.49 -9.42
C ALA A 466 0.54 1.63 -10.68
N MET A 467 -0.44 2.02 -11.52
CA MET A 467 -0.68 1.32 -12.79
C MET A 467 0.45 1.53 -13.79
N MET A 468 1.11 2.69 -13.82
CA MET A 468 2.33 2.92 -14.61
C MET A 468 3.45 1.96 -14.17
N ARG A 469 3.68 1.83 -12.86
CA ARG A 469 4.66 0.89 -12.28
C ARG A 469 4.32 -0.57 -12.64
N ALA A 470 3.04 -0.95 -12.58
CA ALA A 470 2.55 -2.28 -12.96
C ALA A 470 2.75 -2.56 -14.46
N ALA A 471 2.45 -1.59 -15.31
CA ALA A 471 2.64 -1.69 -16.76
C ALA A 471 4.12 -1.93 -17.11
N LEU A 472 5.04 -1.18 -16.49
CA LEU A 472 6.48 -1.37 -16.70
C LEU A 472 6.93 -2.76 -16.24
N ALA A 473 6.44 -3.27 -15.10
CA ALA A 473 6.74 -4.63 -14.64
C ALA A 473 6.24 -5.70 -15.64
N LEU A 474 5.01 -5.55 -16.16
CA LEU A 474 4.47 -6.42 -17.20
C LEU A 474 5.28 -6.34 -18.49
N PHE A 475 5.71 -5.15 -18.91
CA PHE A 475 6.58 -4.98 -20.07
C PHE A 475 7.91 -5.71 -19.90
N GLU A 476 8.56 -5.60 -18.75
CA GLU A 476 9.83 -6.28 -18.46
C GLU A 476 9.72 -7.80 -18.63
N VAL A 477 8.60 -8.40 -18.18
CA VAL A 477 8.40 -9.86 -18.22
C VAL A 477 7.90 -10.34 -19.58
N THR A 478 6.99 -9.60 -20.25
CA THR A 478 6.31 -10.06 -21.47
C THR A 478 6.88 -9.49 -22.76
N SER A 479 7.54 -8.34 -22.66
CA SER A 479 8.00 -7.52 -23.81
C SER A 479 6.85 -7.08 -24.74
N GLU A 480 5.62 -7.01 -24.25
CA GLU A 480 4.47 -6.52 -25.02
C GLU A 480 4.44 -4.99 -25.03
N ALA A 481 4.62 -4.41 -26.21
CA ALA A 481 4.72 -2.95 -26.38
C ALA A 481 3.48 -2.15 -25.96
N SER A 482 2.31 -2.80 -25.76
CA SER A 482 1.11 -2.17 -25.23
C SER A 482 1.35 -1.63 -23.82
N TYR A 483 1.97 -2.41 -22.93
CA TYR A 483 2.26 -1.99 -21.56
C TYR A 483 3.18 -0.78 -21.50
N LEU A 484 4.19 -0.72 -22.39
CA LEU A 484 5.07 0.46 -22.46
C LEU A 484 4.31 1.71 -22.92
N ARG A 485 3.39 1.57 -23.90
CA ARG A 485 2.55 2.70 -24.34
C ARG A 485 1.61 3.18 -23.25
N ASP A 486 1.00 2.26 -22.50
CA ASP A 486 0.13 2.61 -21.38
C ASP A 486 0.91 3.36 -20.30
N ALA A 487 2.10 2.87 -19.94
CA ALA A 487 2.99 3.56 -19.00
C ALA A 487 3.36 4.99 -19.44
N GLN A 488 3.64 5.18 -20.74
CA GLN A 488 3.90 6.50 -21.33
C GLN A 488 2.66 7.40 -21.30
N THR A 489 1.48 6.85 -21.56
CA THR A 489 0.21 7.56 -21.49
C THR A 489 -0.05 8.06 -20.06
N TRP A 490 0.10 7.19 -19.05
CA TRP A 490 -0.13 7.59 -17.66
C TRP A 490 0.95 8.52 -17.12
N ARG A 491 2.21 8.41 -17.58
CA ARG A 491 3.23 9.44 -17.35
C ARG A 491 2.74 10.82 -17.82
N ASP A 492 2.22 10.89 -19.05
CA ASP A 492 1.78 12.16 -19.62
C ASP A 492 0.55 12.71 -18.89
N VAL A 493 -0.39 11.85 -18.47
CA VAL A 493 -1.52 12.26 -17.61
C VAL A 493 -1.01 12.82 -16.28
N LEU A 494 -0.08 12.16 -15.60
CA LEU A 494 0.49 12.63 -14.33
C LEU A 494 1.16 14.00 -14.47
N LEU A 495 1.93 14.19 -15.54
CA LEU A 495 2.62 15.46 -15.79
C LEU A 495 1.67 16.59 -16.16
N ASN A 496 0.62 16.33 -16.95
CA ASN A 496 -0.27 17.36 -17.46
C ASN A 496 -1.40 17.71 -16.50
N GLU A 497 -1.93 16.73 -15.77
CA GLU A 497 -3.16 16.91 -14.96
C GLU A 497 -2.89 17.02 -13.45
N PHE A 498 -1.77 16.44 -12.97
CA PHE A 498 -1.50 16.36 -11.53
C PHE A 498 -0.28 17.16 -11.08
N MET A 499 0.71 17.38 -11.96
CA MET A 499 1.93 18.09 -11.60
C MET A 499 1.64 19.56 -11.29
N MET A 500 2.12 20.02 -10.14
CA MET A 500 2.06 21.42 -9.72
C MET A 500 3.37 22.11 -10.09
N GLU A 501 3.33 23.10 -10.96
CA GLU A 501 4.54 23.81 -11.44
C GLU A 501 5.30 24.49 -10.31
N GLU A 502 4.57 25.06 -9.33
CA GLU A 502 5.16 25.81 -8.23
C GLU A 502 5.99 24.95 -7.29
N THR A 503 5.55 23.72 -7.04
CA THR A 503 6.20 22.80 -6.08
C THR A 503 7.00 21.70 -6.77
N GLY A 504 6.62 21.34 -8.00
CA GLY A 504 7.13 20.18 -8.71
C GLY A 504 6.70 18.85 -8.11
N CYS A 505 5.68 18.85 -7.27
CA CYS A 505 5.04 17.66 -6.69
C CYS A 505 3.72 17.39 -7.39
N LEU A 506 3.29 16.13 -7.37
CA LEU A 506 1.96 15.77 -7.80
C LEU A 506 0.93 16.20 -6.75
N ALA A 507 -0.12 16.88 -7.19
CA ALA A 507 -1.34 16.97 -6.42
C ALA A 507 -2.06 15.63 -6.41
N MET A 508 -2.84 15.36 -5.37
CA MET A 508 -3.62 14.11 -5.24
C MET A 508 -4.72 14.02 -6.29
N THR A 509 -5.37 15.15 -6.60
CA THR A 509 -6.49 15.27 -7.54
C THR A 509 -6.06 15.87 -8.87
N ALA A 510 -6.74 15.48 -9.97
CA ALA A 510 -6.53 16.06 -11.29
C ALA A 510 -6.89 17.56 -11.32
N GLN A 511 -6.36 18.29 -12.31
CA GLN A 511 -6.75 19.66 -12.56
C GLN A 511 -8.25 19.72 -12.94
N GLY A 512 -8.99 20.63 -12.30
CA GLY A 512 -10.43 20.76 -12.53
C GLY A 512 -11.32 19.77 -11.77
N ALA A 513 -10.76 18.95 -10.88
CA ALA A 513 -11.57 18.16 -9.95
C ALA A 513 -12.38 19.04 -8.99
N ASP A 514 -13.40 18.45 -8.33
CA ASP A 514 -14.24 19.15 -7.36
C ASP A 514 -13.40 19.85 -6.30
N PRO A 515 -13.64 21.15 -6.04
CA PRO A 515 -12.81 21.91 -5.15
C PRO A 515 -12.97 21.44 -3.69
N LEU A 516 -11.84 21.13 -3.05
CA LEU A 516 -11.70 20.99 -1.61
C LEU A 516 -11.20 22.29 -0.99
N VAL A 517 -11.06 22.34 0.33
CA VAL A 517 -10.47 23.47 1.06
C VAL A 517 -9.09 23.86 0.50
N VAL A 518 -8.31 22.84 0.14
CA VAL A 518 -7.03 22.93 -0.57
C VAL A 518 -6.92 21.78 -1.58
N ARG A 519 -6.06 21.91 -2.58
CA ARG A 519 -5.68 20.80 -3.46
C ARG A 519 -4.50 20.07 -2.82
N PRO A 520 -4.69 18.86 -2.23
CA PRO A 520 -3.66 18.24 -1.41
C PRO A 520 -2.49 17.74 -2.25
N GLN A 521 -1.27 17.87 -1.72
CA GLN A 521 -0.01 17.43 -2.33
C GLN A 521 0.75 16.56 -1.33
N PRO A 522 0.28 15.33 -1.03
CA PRO A 522 0.93 14.48 -0.05
C PRO A 522 2.29 13.99 -0.58
N THR A 523 3.31 14.10 0.27
CA THR A 523 4.65 13.57 0.01
C THR A 523 5.07 12.52 1.02
N TYR A 524 4.32 12.36 2.11
CA TYR A 524 4.56 11.37 3.14
C TYR A 524 4.02 9.99 2.74
N ASP A 525 4.80 8.95 3.04
CA ASP A 525 4.34 7.57 2.98
C ASP A 525 3.41 7.30 4.17
N GLU A 526 2.28 6.67 3.87
CA GLU A 526 1.33 6.15 4.85
C GLU A 526 1.34 4.61 4.81
N ALA A 527 0.19 3.95 4.92
CA ALA A 527 0.07 2.51 4.72
C ALA A 527 0.40 2.09 3.27
N VAL A 528 0.17 2.99 2.32
CA VAL A 528 0.65 2.90 0.94
C VAL A 528 1.74 3.94 0.68
N PRO A 529 2.68 3.68 -0.23
CA PRO A 529 3.67 4.67 -0.61
C PRO A 529 2.99 5.87 -1.28
N ASN A 530 3.52 7.08 -1.09
CA ASN A 530 2.95 8.28 -1.67
C ASN A 530 3.09 8.31 -3.20
N ALA A 531 2.14 8.98 -3.88
CA ALA A 531 2.09 9.05 -5.34
C ALA A 531 3.39 9.62 -5.95
N ASN A 532 4.03 10.59 -5.29
CA ASN A 532 5.29 11.18 -5.76
C ASN A 532 6.44 10.18 -5.76
N GLY A 533 6.55 9.34 -4.72
CA GLY A 533 7.58 8.31 -4.64
C GLY A 533 7.37 7.21 -5.68
N VAL A 534 6.13 6.71 -5.83
CA VAL A 534 5.77 5.69 -6.83
C VAL A 534 5.98 6.21 -8.25
N PHE A 535 5.57 7.44 -8.54
CA PHE A 535 5.78 8.06 -9.85
C PHE A 535 7.26 8.25 -10.16
N ALA A 536 8.04 8.75 -9.19
CA ALA A 536 9.48 8.93 -9.37
C ALA A 536 10.18 7.59 -9.68
N GLU A 537 9.84 6.51 -8.96
CA GLU A 537 10.34 5.15 -9.26
C GLU A 537 9.97 4.72 -10.67
N ALA A 538 8.68 4.83 -11.03
CA ALA A 538 8.19 4.42 -12.35
C ALA A 538 8.83 5.24 -13.48
N LEU A 539 9.04 6.54 -13.26
CA LEU A 539 9.68 7.42 -14.24
C LEU A 539 11.16 7.07 -14.45
N VAL A 540 11.90 6.75 -13.38
CA VAL A 540 13.29 6.27 -13.50
C VAL A 540 13.35 4.96 -14.25
N ARG A 541 12.45 4.00 -13.96
CA ARG A 541 12.38 2.72 -14.70
C ARG A 541 12.05 2.92 -16.18
N LEU A 542 11.08 3.78 -16.48
CA LEU A 542 10.75 4.13 -17.85
C LEU A 542 11.96 4.70 -18.57
N ALA A 543 12.69 5.65 -17.95
CA ALA A 543 13.91 6.23 -18.49
C ALA A 543 15.01 5.18 -18.73
N GLN A 544 15.17 4.19 -17.83
CA GLN A 544 16.13 3.09 -17.99
C GLN A 544 15.74 2.10 -19.11
N ILE A 545 14.44 1.91 -19.33
CA ILE A 545 13.92 1.01 -20.37
C ILE A 545 13.99 1.68 -21.75
N THR A 546 13.64 2.95 -21.85
CA THR A 546 13.57 3.68 -23.11
C THR A 546 14.91 4.30 -23.50
N GLU A 547 15.74 4.69 -22.52
CA GLU A 547 16.93 5.52 -22.67
C GLU A 547 16.64 6.85 -23.42
N ALA A 548 15.36 7.27 -23.39
CA ALA A 548 14.94 8.52 -24.00
C ALA A 548 15.43 9.72 -23.16
N ALA A 549 16.09 10.68 -23.81
CA ALA A 549 16.69 11.85 -23.15
C ALA A 549 15.66 12.63 -22.33
N ASP A 550 14.45 12.80 -22.86
CA ASP A 550 13.36 13.50 -22.19
C ASP A 550 12.91 12.81 -20.89
N ASP A 551 12.81 11.48 -20.89
CA ASP A 551 12.42 10.72 -19.70
C ASP A 551 13.51 10.77 -18.63
N ILE A 552 14.79 10.73 -19.03
CA ILE A 552 15.94 10.87 -18.13
C ILE A 552 15.94 12.26 -17.46
N GLU A 553 15.71 13.32 -18.25
CA GLU A 553 15.67 14.70 -17.74
C GLU A 553 14.48 14.89 -16.77
N ARG A 554 13.29 14.42 -17.12
CA ARG A 554 12.09 14.48 -16.28
C ARG A 554 12.27 13.74 -14.95
N ALA A 555 12.85 12.53 -14.97
CA ALA A 555 13.15 11.78 -13.75
C ALA A 555 14.09 12.56 -12.83
N ARG A 556 15.13 13.17 -13.40
CA ARG A 556 16.06 14.02 -12.65
C ARG A 556 15.38 15.23 -12.04
N ASP A 557 14.54 15.91 -12.80
CA ASP A 557 13.82 17.12 -12.35
C ASP A 557 12.88 16.80 -11.19
N VAL A 558 12.04 15.78 -11.33
CA VAL A 558 11.10 15.34 -10.27
C VAL A 558 11.87 14.98 -9.00
N LEU A 559 12.90 14.13 -9.12
CA LEU A 559 13.70 13.72 -7.97
C LEU A 559 14.42 14.89 -7.30
N SER A 560 14.97 15.85 -8.07
CA SER A 560 15.70 17.00 -7.52
C SER A 560 14.81 17.86 -6.61
N ARG A 561 13.51 17.97 -6.91
CA ARG A 561 12.52 18.71 -6.13
C ARG A 561 12.10 17.96 -4.86
N LEU A 562 12.01 16.62 -4.92
CA LEU A 562 11.62 15.78 -3.78
C LEU A 562 12.74 15.55 -2.75
N VAL A 563 13.99 15.74 -3.14
CA VAL A 563 15.20 15.46 -2.33
C VAL A 563 15.21 16.16 -0.99
N SER A 564 14.81 17.45 -0.93
CA SER A 564 14.85 18.23 0.30
C SER A 564 13.87 17.71 1.34
N MET A 565 12.68 17.26 0.93
CA MET A 565 11.67 16.66 1.80
C MET A 565 12.16 15.34 2.37
N ALA A 566 12.70 14.46 1.52
CA ALA A 566 13.27 13.19 1.95
C ALA A 566 14.47 13.38 2.90
N ARG A 567 15.26 14.42 2.71
CA ARG A 567 16.37 14.77 3.62
C ARG A 567 15.87 15.25 4.98
N ALA A 568 14.81 16.07 5.00
CA ALA A 568 14.24 16.61 6.24
C ALA A 568 13.57 15.52 7.09
N SER A 569 12.84 14.61 6.49
CA SER A 569 12.09 13.54 7.17
C SER A 569 12.25 12.19 6.44
N PRO A 570 13.38 11.50 6.58
CA PRO A 570 13.63 10.23 5.87
C PRO A 570 12.58 9.15 6.13
N LEU A 571 12.10 9.05 7.39
CA LEU A 571 11.12 8.04 7.81
C LEU A 571 9.79 8.17 7.05
N GLY A 572 9.35 9.40 6.79
CA GLY A 572 8.09 9.66 6.11
C GLY A 572 8.20 9.74 4.58
N HIS A 573 9.40 9.60 4.00
CA HIS A 573 9.63 9.76 2.56
C HIS A 573 10.48 8.62 1.98
N THR A 574 10.32 7.43 2.54
CA THR A 574 11.18 6.29 2.20
C THR A 574 10.96 5.80 0.77
N SER A 575 9.74 5.93 0.22
CA SER A 575 9.48 5.63 -1.19
C SER A 575 10.27 6.56 -2.14
N ILE A 576 10.41 7.84 -1.77
CA ILE A 576 11.26 8.79 -2.52
C ILE A 576 12.73 8.39 -2.42
N LEU A 577 13.20 7.95 -1.23
CA LEU A 577 14.57 7.46 -1.06
C LEU A 577 14.83 6.19 -1.89
N ASN A 578 13.85 5.30 -2.01
CA ASN A 578 13.91 4.11 -2.87
C ASN A 578 14.06 4.52 -4.35
N ALA A 579 13.28 5.50 -4.81
CA ALA A 579 13.38 6.03 -6.16
C ALA A 579 14.74 6.71 -6.43
N LEU A 580 15.29 7.42 -5.44
CA LEU A 580 16.62 8.04 -5.52
C LEU A 580 17.74 6.99 -5.58
N ASP A 581 17.65 5.90 -4.82
CA ASP A 581 18.62 4.80 -4.88
C ASP A 581 18.60 4.13 -6.26
N LEU A 582 17.41 3.84 -6.78
CA LEU A 582 17.21 3.34 -8.15
C LEU A 582 17.84 4.29 -9.20
N HIS A 583 17.63 5.61 -9.07
CA HIS A 583 18.21 6.59 -9.99
C HIS A 583 19.73 6.58 -9.96
N LEU A 584 20.34 6.49 -8.79
CA LEU A 584 21.79 6.55 -8.62
C LEU A 584 22.52 5.23 -8.92
N ARG A 585 21.84 4.09 -8.74
CA ARG A 585 22.46 2.75 -8.79
C ARG A 585 21.72 1.73 -9.65
N GLY A 586 20.65 2.13 -10.28
CA GLY A 586 19.85 1.23 -11.12
C GLY A 586 20.67 0.54 -12.18
N LEU A 587 20.37 -0.73 -12.42
CA LEU A 587 20.92 -1.52 -13.52
C LEU A 587 19.92 -1.58 -14.67
N SER A 588 20.33 -1.19 -15.85
CA SER A 588 19.62 -1.47 -17.10
C SER A 588 20.23 -2.73 -17.74
N ILE A 589 19.41 -3.75 -17.97
CA ILE A 589 19.81 -5.01 -18.58
C ILE A 589 19.04 -5.16 -19.88
N VAL A 590 19.75 -5.07 -21.00
CA VAL A 590 19.16 -5.24 -22.33
C VAL A 590 19.59 -6.57 -22.91
N VAL A 591 18.61 -7.41 -23.22
CA VAL A 591 18.80 -8.74 -23.80
C VAL A 591 18.32 -8.73 -25.25
N THR A 592 19.06 -9.34 -26.16
CA THR A 592 18.73 -9.38 -27.59
C THR A 592 19.31 -10.63 -28.27
N GLY A 593 18.85 -10.91 -29.47
CA GLY A 593 19.33 -12.01 -30.31
C GLY A 593 18.40 -13.21 -30.34
N ASN A 594 18.78 -14.22 -31.13
CA ASN A 594 18.02 -15.46 -31.27
C ASN A 594 18.16 -16.34 -30.01
N ASN A 595 17.06 -16.94 -29.53
CA ASN A 595 17.02 -17.79 -28.33
C ASN A 595 17.49 -17.07 -27.06
N ALA A 596 17.07 -15.81 -26.90
CA ALA A 596 17.47 -14.92 -25.80
C ALA A 596 16.67 -15.18 -24.48
N GLU A 597 15.69 -16.09 -24.51
CA GLU A 597 14.76 -16.35 -23.40
C GLU A 597 15.49 -16.71 -22.09
N ALA A 598 16.50 -17.59 -22.18
CA ALA A 598 17.25 -18.02 -20.99
C ALA A 598 18.05 -16.87 -20.33
N LEU A 599 18.59 -15.94 -21.14
CA LEU A 599 19.25 -14.72 -20.62
C LEU A 599 18.22 -13.76 -20.01
N HIS A 600 17.07 -13.61 -20.65
CA HIS A 600 15.98 -12.78 -20.17
C HIS A 600 15.43 -13.29 -18.82
N GLU A 601 15.09 -14.57 -18.73
CA GLU A 601 14.66 -15.22 -17.48
C GLU A 601 15.71 -15.05 -16.37
N THR A 602 16.99 -15.28 -16.69
CA THR A 602 18.09 -15.06 -15.73
C THR A 602 18.15 -13.62 -15.25
N ALA A 603 17.98 -12.63 -16.14
CA ALA A 603 17.96 -11.21 -15.76
C ALA A 603 16.79 -10.88 -14.83
N LEU A 604 15.61 -11.45 -15.09
CA LEU A 604 14.40 -11.27 -14.25
C LEU A 604 14.53 -11.94 -12.88
N GLN A 605 15.32 -13.02 -12.75
CA GLN A 605 15.54 -13.75 -11.50
C GLN A 605 16.62 -13.12 -10.59
N ILE A 606 17.31 -12.07 -11.01
CA ILE A 606 18.29 -11.39 -10.16
C ILE A 606 17.59 -10.69 -9.00
N PRO A 607 17.94 -11.00 -7.74
CA PRO A 607 17.28 -10.42 -6.54
C PRO A 607 17.79 -9.01 -6.24
N TYR A 608 17.78 -8.14 -7.22
CA TYR A 608 18.17 -6.74 -7.08
C TYR A 608 16.98 -5.84 -7.42
N PRO A 609 16.42 -5.11 -6.46
CA PRO A 609 15.20 -4.34 -6.66
C PRO A 609 15.38 -3.20 -7.67
N ASP A 610 16.63 -2.69 -7.81
CA ASP A 610 16.96 -1.57 -8.68
C ASP A 610 17.43 -2.00 -10.06
N ARG A 611 16.88 -3.09 -10.61
CA ARG A 611 17.09 -3.51 -12.00
C ARG A 611 15.89 -3.14 -12.87
N SER A 612 16.16 -2.82 -14.13
CA SER A 612 15.20 -2.78 -15.23
C SER A 612 15.69 -3.71 -16.33
N VAL A 613 14.78 -4.53 -16.88
CA VAL A 613 15.10 -5.55 -17.87
C VAL A 613 14.34 -5.26 -19.17
N ARG A 614 15.02 -5.29 -20.31
CA ARG A 614 14.40 -5.15 -21.62
C ARG A 614 14.84 -6.28 -22.54
N LEU A 615 13.90 -7.08 -23.01
CA LEU A 615 14.13 -8.00 -24.11
C LEU A 615 13.76 -7.31 -25.42
N LEU A 616 14.76 -7.12 -26.29
CA LEU A 616 14.56 -6.57 -27.62
C LEU A 616 14.18 -7.66 -28.61
N ARG A 617 13.05 -7.47 -29.27
CA ARG A 617 12.58 -8.35 -30.33
C ARG A 617 13.16 -7.91 -31.69
N GLU A 618 13.20 -8.84 -32.67
CA GLU A 618 13.66 -8.55 -34.01
C GLU A 618 12.82 -7.43 -34.65
N GLY A 619 13.50 -6.44 -35.22
CA GLY A 619 12.86 -5.29 -35.87
C GLY A 619 12.49 -4.15 -34.93
N GLU A 620 12.69 -4.31 -33.59
CA GLU A 620 12.43 -3.25 -32.62
C GLU A 620 13.55 -2.17 -32.73
N ALA A 621 13.14 -0.92 -32.95
CA ALA A 621 14.07 0.19 -33.05
C ALA A 621 14.46 0.73 -31.67
N LEU A 622 15.74 0.97 -31.47
CA LEU A 622 16.26 1.72 -30.33
C LEU A 622 16.57 3.15 -30.72
N ASP A 623 16.48 4.07 -29.76
CA ASP A 623 16.99 5.43 -29.94
C ASP A 623 18.46 5.42 -30.36
N ASP A 624 18.87 6.45 -31.11
CA ASP A 624 20.24 6.54 -31.65
C ASP A 624 21.30 6.56 -30.55
N ASN A 625 20.96 7.07 -29.39
CA ASN A 625 21.85 7.16 -28.23
C ASN A 625 21.79 5.94 -27.30
N HIS A 626 20.92 4.96 -27.60
CA HIS A 626 20.78 3.81 -26.74
C HIS A 626 22.03 2.94 -26.72
N PRO A 627 22.62 2.61 -25.55
CA PRO A 627 23.89 1.86 -25.47
C PRO A 627 23.86 0.51 -26.16
N ALA A 628 22.71 -0.15 -26.21
CA ALA A 628 22.53 -1.47 -26.84
C ALA A 628 22.25 -1.38 -28.35
N LYS A 629 22.22 -0.19 -28.98
CA LYS A 629 21.90 -0.05 -30.40
C LYS A 629 22.85 -0.85 -31.31
N ALA A 630 24.11 -0.92 -30.94
CA ALA A 630 25.09 -1.71 -31.66
C ALA A 630 24.85 -3.23 -31.63
N LEU A 631 24.01 -3.72 -30.70
CA LEU A 631 23.69 -5.14 -30.53
C LEU A 631 22.47 -5.58 -31.36
N THR A 632 21.74 -4.66 -31.98
CA THR A 632 20.48 -4.95 -32.69
C THR A 632 20.72 -5.48 -34.14
N ALA A 633 21.94 -5.91 -34.49
CA ALA A 633 22.20 -6.52 -35.78
C ALA A 633 21.37 -7.81 -35.94
N SER A 634 20.57 -7.88 -37.02
CA SER A 634 19.71 -9.03 -37.35
C SER A 634 20.53 -10.34 -37.42
N GLY A 635 20.02 -11.40 -36.82
CA GLY A 635 20.59 -12.75 -36.86
C GLY A 635 21.73 -13.01 -35.88
N ALA A 636 22.00 -12.14 -34.92
CA ALA A 636 23.00 -12.38 -33.87
C ALA A 636 22.56 -13.43 -32.86
N ASP A 637 23.49 -14.18 -32.27
CA ASP A 637 23.25 -15.05 -31.13
C ASP A 637 22.77 -14.23 -29.93
N ALA A 638 22.09 -14.94 -28.97
CA ALA A 638 21.65 -14.33 -27.72
C ALA A 638 22.79 -13.62 -26.99
N GLN A 639 22.53 -12.42 -26.54
CA GLN A 639 23.48 -11.62 -25.75
C GLN A 639 22.77 -10.62 -24.84
N ALA A 640 23.43 -10.26 -23.75
CA ALA A 640 22.95 -9.28 -22.79
C ALA A 640 23.99 -8.17 -22.58
N LEU A 641 23.52 -6.93 -22.45
CA LEU A 641 24.29 -5.77 -22.02
C LEU A 641 23.83 -5.33 -20.65
N VAL A 642 24.74 -5.11 -19.72
CA VAL A 642 24.45 -4.61 -18.38
C VAL A 642 25.03 -3.22 -18.23
N CYS A 643 24.19 -2.23 -17.96
CA CYS A 643 24.60 -0.84 -17.76
C CYS A 643 24.26 -0.38 -16.34
N ALA A 644 25.14 0.41 -15.72
CA ALA A 644 24.94 1.13 -14.47
C ALA A 644 25.31 2.60 -14.70
N GLY A 645 24.32 3.47 -14.81
CA GLY A 645 24.50 4.84 -15.28
C GLY A 645 25.17 4.86 -16.65
N GLN A 646 26.29 5.58 -16.78
CA GLN A 646 27.03 5.69 -18.05
C GLN A 646 28.02 4.53 -18.33
N ARG A 647 28.13 3.56 -17.43
CA ARG A 647 29.05 2.43 -17.59
C ARG A 647 28.28 1.21 -18.07
N CYS A 648 28.64 0.69 -19.22
CA CYS A 648 28.11 -0.56 -19.74
C CYS A 648 29.17 -1.67 -19.76
N SER A 649 28.73 -2.92 -19.64
CA SER A 649 29.59 -4.10 -19.81
C SER A 649 29.95 -4.32 -21.27
N LEU A 650 30.88 -5.24 -21.53
CA LEU A 650 30.89 -5.92 -22.81
C LEU A 650 29.67 -6.86 -22.90
N PRO A 651 29.17 -7.15 -24.10
CA PRO A 651 28.09 -8.09 -24.30
C PRO A 651 28.41 -9.48 -23.71
N VAL A 652 27.46 -10.05 -23.00
CA VAL A 652 27.55 -11.36 -22.34
C VAL A 652 26.65 -12.33 -23.08
N LYS A 653 27.09 -13.57 -23.31
CA LYS A 653 26.41 -14.54 -24.17
C LYS A 653 25.78 -15.74 -23.42
N ASP A 654 26.02 -15.84 -22.13
CA ASP A 654 25.51 -16.96 -21.32
C ASP A 654 25.05 -16.50 -19.93
N THR A 655 24.26 -17.33 -19.28
CA THR A 655 23.61 -17.01 -18.01
C THR A 655 24.58 -16.84 -16.84
N GLU A 656 25.66 -17.63 -16.79
CA GLU A 656 26.69 -17.53 -15.74
C GLU A 656 27.52 -16.27 -15.90
N GLY A 657 27.88 -15.92 -17.14
CA GLY A 657 28.54 -14.67 -17.48
C GLY A 657 27.66 -13.46 -17.09
N LEU A 658 26.35 -13.52 -17.34
CA LEU A 658 25.40 -12.46 -16.97
C LEU A 658 25.39 -12.27 -15.44
N LYS A 659 25.23 -13.33 -14.65
CA LYS A 659 25.28 -13.28 -13.19
C LYS A 659 26.62 -12.71 -12.68
N ALA A 660 27.74 -13.17 -13.25
CA ALA A 660 29.07 -12.67 -12.89
C ALA A 660 29.25 -11.17 -13.20
N GLN A 661 28.75 -10.74 -14.36
CA GLN A 661 28.84 -9.33 -14.78
C GLN A 661 27.98 -8.43 -13.87
N ILE A 662 26.77 -8.86 -13.52
CA ILE A 662 25.90 -8.12 -12.59
C ILE A 662 26.58 -7.97 -11.22
N ARG A 663 27.13 -9.07 -10.64
CA ARG A 663 27.89 -9.02 -9.40
C ARG A 663 29.04 -8.01 -9.46
N LYS A 664 29.77 -7.97 -10.58
CA LYS A 664 30.87 -7.03 -10.80
C LYS A 664 30.39 -5.59 -10.85
N MET A 665 29.23 -5.32 -11.47
CA MET A 665 28.65 -3.97 -11.56
C MET A 665 28.15 -3.46 -10.21
N LEU A 666 27.65 -4.37 -9.36
CA LEU A 666 27.13 -4.07 -8.02
C LEU A 666 28.24 -3.98 -6.95
N ALA A 667 29.43 -4.55 -7.23
CA ALA A 667 30.53 -4.52 -6.26
C ALA A 667 30.93 -3.09 -5.91
N PRO A 668 31.21 -2.79 -4.61
CA PRO A 668 31.71 -1.49 -4.21
C PRO A 668 32.98 -1.12 -4.97
N GLN A 669 33.04 0.11 -5.49
CA GLN A 669 34.23 0.56 -6.20
C GLN A 669 35.36 0.78 -5.19
N SER A 670 36.41 -0.01 -5.26
CA SER A 670 37.66 0.25 -4.56
C SER A 670 38.27 1.53 -5.17
N GLY A 671 38.03 2.70 -4.55
CA GLY A 671 38.71 3.91 -4.96
C GLY A 671 37.93 5.23 -5.02
N SER A 672 36.71 5.34 -4.51
CA SER A 672 36.15 6.67 -4.24
C SER A 672 36.73 7.18 -2.90
N PRO A 673 37.40 8.33 -2.84
CA PRO A 673 37.79 8.93 -1.58
C PRO A 673 36.53 9.29 -0.77
N ALA A 674 36.59 9.04 0.54
CA ALA A 674 35.58 9.30 1.56
C ALA A 674 35.11 10.78 1.61
#